data_937d1386ac507532025421928e3b7af9
#
_entry.id   937d1386ac507532025421928e3b7af9
#
_cell.length_a   1.000
_cell.length_b   1.000
_cell.length_c   1.000
_cell.angle_alpha   90.00
_cell.angle_beta   90.00
_cell.angle_gamma   90.00
#
_symmetry.space_group_name_H-M   'P 1'
#
loop_
_entity.id
_entity.type
_entity.pdbx_description
1 polymer ?
#
loop_
_entity_poly.entity_id
_entity_poly.type
_entity_poly.pdbx_seq_one_letter_code
_entity_poly.pdbx_strand_id
1 'polypeptide(L)'
;MEFLDFIAKLAPEGETPLIVRQKPKLKDGQYDYHADGAMKCTWPAMLPTARIKDDWAIYGNTASFIVDRFIDGHPSASAANCEYVLVMVLDDVGTKAEIPPLEPTWKMETSEGSFQWGYAFSEQPTKAQFTAAIKAIADAGYTDPGAINAVRNFRLPGSVNLKPGREMFKSRLVEFNPEREFTLDEICTALNVTPAEPDSLALKPIRLSDDGADDVLAWLSDQGMVLSRPNPQGWAGIICPNNAQHSDGNPEGRYMAANRAFCCLHSHCVDFDSATFLQWVADNGGPKHTPGLREELLATAMESALSKLQPNENFPDVAAQVIAEVERKELGRIERDGWYERFAYLQDDEAFFDMVDRREISRGTFNALFRHIKCVSVHNQKRKIEASICFDENRQAKGAKSLVGITYAAGADVLVARDGLVYGNRWRDARPTPVAGDITPWMRHLERMVPIEYEREHLLNVMAHKVQYPSHKINHAVLIGGHPGSGKDTLMAPFFWAIGGNAKANCSLVRNEELTQQWGYALECEVMEIAELRQSEAKDRRALENTLKPVIAAPPELLTIQRKGLHPYMALNRVLVVAFSNERAAISIPSDDRRWFCLWAEAARMPEADAVALWNWYQNCGGFAAVAAYLHTRDVSAFNPGGTPPMTEAKMIMVEQGRSMGESYLVDIITRRLGDFGEGVVAAPFYSLCDRLQGQAAPGVKLVPAALMHALKEAGWVDCGRLASREHSTKKHIFCAPELATLSKSELRRLGEKVST
;
A
#
# COMPACT_ATOMS: atom_id res chain seq x y z
N MET A 1 -30.25 5.15 -32.82
CA MET A 1 -31.29 5.93 -32.13
C MET A 1 -32.25 4.94 -31.43
N GLU A 2 -32.82 4.01 -32.12
CA GLU A 2 -33.81 3.04 -31.58
C GLU A 2 -33.31 2.25 -30.34
N PHE A 3 -32.08 1.74 -30.35
CA PHE A 3 -31.52 0.97 -29.24
C PHE A 3 -31.27 1.80 -27.98
N LEU A 4 -30.77 3.04 -28.13
CA LEU A 4 -30.55 3.96 -27.00
C LEU A 4 -31.88 4.45 -26.39
N ASP A 5 -32.87 4.69 -27.25
CA ASP A 5 -34.20 5.08 -26.82
C ASP A 5 -34.90 3.94 -26.04
N PHE A 6 -34.66 2.68 -26.45
CA PHE A 6 -35.12 1.51 -25.74
C PHE A 6 -34.49 1.45 -24.34
N ILE A 7 -33.15 1.50 -24.23
CA ILE A 7 -32.45 1.47 -22.93
C ILE A 7 -32.91 2.60 -21.99
N ALA A 8 -33.14 3.80 -22.54
CA ALA A 8 -33.62 4.94 -21.76
C ALA A 8 -35.05 4.74 -21.22
N LYS A 9 -35.92 4.04 -21.96
CA LYS A 9 -37.31 3.75 -21.57
C LYS A 9 -37.44 2.65 -20.53
N LEU A 10 -36.41 1.85 -20.29
CA LEU A 10 -36.41 0.84 -19.22
C LEU A 10 -36.32 1.44 -17.81
N ALA A 11 -35.85 2.69 -17.71
CA ALA A 11 -35.73 3.38 -16.44
C ALA A 11 -37.08 3.93 -15.96
N PRO A 12 -37.41 3.82 -14.66
CA PRO A 12 -38.60 4.46 -14.07
C PRO A 12 -38.60 5.98 -14.22
N GLU A 13 -39.75 6.60 -14.05
CA GLU A 13 -39.90 8.05 -14.11
C GLU A 13 -39.06 8.74 -13.03
N GLY A 14 -38.27 9.74 -13.41
CA GLY A 14 -37.31 10.44 -12.54
C GLY A 14 -35.93 9.81 -12.49
N GLU A 15 -35.72 8.71 -13.17
CA GLU A 15 -34.42 8.02 -13.25
C GLU A 15 -33.91 7.90 -14.70
N THR A 16 -32.60 7.67 -14.84
CA THR A 16 -31.98 7.50 -16.14
C THR A 16 -30.79 6.54 -16.12
N PRO A 17 -30.59 5.70 -17.14
CA PRO A 17 -29.35 4.99 -17.34
C PRO A 17 -28.27 5.98 -17.80
N LEU A 18 -27.02 5.69 -17.46
CA LEU A 18 -25.89 6.53 -17.82
C LEU A 18 -25.17 6.00 -19.05
N ILE A 19 -24.66 6.92 -19.85
CA ILE A 19 -23.78 6.62 -20.96
C ILE A 19 -22.37 7.11 -20.60
N VAL A 20 -21.44 6.17 -20.67
CA VAL A 20 -20.02 6.40 -20.41
C VAL A 20 -19.29 6.45 -21.75
N ARG A 21 -18.46 7.46 -21.95
CA ARG A 21 -17.63 7.59 -23.15
C ARG A 21 -16.15 7.65 -22.76
N GLN A 22 -15.33 6.94 -23.52
CA GLN A 22 -13.90 6.88 -23.35
C GLN A 22 -13.21 7.36 -24.63
N LYS A 23 -12.37 8.40 -24.51
CA LYS A 23 -11.53 8.85 -25.61
C LYS A 23 -10.30 7.96 -25.71
N PRO A 24 -9.84 7.65 -26.95
CA PRO A 24 -8.54 7.05 -27.11
C PRO A 24 -7.46 8.08 -26.70
N LYS A 25 -6.50 7.65 -25.88
CA LYS A 25 -5.26 8.39 -25.64
C LYS A 25 -4.11 7.54 -26.15
N LEU A 26 -3.18 8.16 -26.85
CA LEU A 26 -1.97 7.51 -27.35
C LEU A 26 -0.82 7.83 -26.39
N LYS A 27 -0.12 6.80 -25.96
CA LYS A 27 1.15 6.88 -25.27
C LYS A 27 2.11 5.94 -26.01
N ASP A 28 3.21 6.48 -26.50
CA ASP A 28 4.24 5.73 -27.26
C ASP A 28 3.67 4.95 -28.48
N GLY A 29 2.65 5.51 -29.14
CA GLY A 29 2.00 4.90 -30.28
C GLY A 29 0.96 3.81 -29.96
N GLN A 30 0.73 3.51 -28.69
CA GLN A 30 -0.31 2.58 -28.21
C GLN A 30 -1.41 3.31 -27.45
N TYR A 31 -2.62 2.74 -27.44
CA TYR A 31 -3.73 3.30 -26.68
C TYR A 31 -3.53 3.07 -25.17
N ASP A 32 -3.56 4.16 -24.39
CA ASP A 32 -3.54 4.10 -22.93
C ASP A 32 -4.98 4.06 -22.38
N TYR A 33 -5.36 2.91 -21.81
CA TYR A 33 -6.70 2.65 -21.26
C TYR A 33 -6.89 3.19 -19.84
N HIS A 34 -5.80 3.51 -19.14
CA HIS A 34 -5.81 3.92 -17.73
C HIS A 34 -5.49 5.41 -17.55
N ALA A 35 -5.44 6.19 -18.64
CA ALA A 35 -5.13 7.60 -18.53
C ALA A 35 -6.21 8.37 -17.75
N ASP A 36 -5.78 9.12 -16.74
CA ASP A 36 -6.65 9.96 -15.91
C ASP A 36 -7.57 10.86 -16.74
N GLY A 37 -8.86 10.90 -16.39
CA GLY A 37 -9.88 11.67 -17.09
C GLY A 37 -10.29 11.09 -18.45
N ALA A 38 -9.93 9.83 -18.77
CA ALA A 38 -10.34 9.16 -19.99
C ALA A 38 -11.83 8.83 -20.03
N MET A 39 -12.46 8.63 -18.85
CA MET A 39 -13.89 8.30 -18.75
C MET A 39 -14.71 9.52 -18.32
N LYS A 40 -15.81 9.78 -19.00
CA LYS A 40 -16.82 10.77 -18.62
C LYS A 40 -18.19 10.12 -18.69
N CYS A 41 -18.98 10.28 -17.64
CA CYS A 41 -20.39 9.86 -17.62
C CYS A 41 -21.29 10.94 -18.19
N THR A 42 -22.33 10.52 -18.90
CA THR A 42 -23.41 11.38 -19.40
C THR A 42 -24.66 10.52 -19.60
N TRP A 43 -25.84 11.08 -19.58
CA TRP A 43 -27.06 10.33 -19.89
C TRP A 43 -27.50 10.44 -21.34
N PRO A 44 -28.42 9.56 -21.80
CA PRO A 44 -28.80 9.47 -23.23
C PRO A 44 -29.29 10.78 -23.83
N ALA A 45 -30.12 11.51 -23.11
CA ALA A 45 -30.70 12.77 -23.58
C ALA A 45 -29.67 13.92 -23.78
N MET A 46 -28.50 13.81 -23.16
CA MET A 46 -27.43 14.80 -23.24
C MET A 46 -26.32 14.45 -24.24
N LEU A 47 -26.43 13.33 -24.95
CA LEU A 47 -25.49 12.96 -25.99
C LEU A 47 -25.86 13.64 -27.31
N PRO A 48 -25.30 14.83 -27.63
CA PRO A 48 -25.44 15.33 -28.99
C PRO A 48 -24.63 14.39 -29.90
N THR A 49 -25.27 13.72 -30.83
CA THR A 49 -24.63 12.81 -31.81
C THR A 49 -23.46 13.48 -32.54
N ALA A 50 -23.47 14.80 -32.67
CA ALA A 50 -22.40 15.60 -33.27
C ALA A 50 -21.09 15.66 -32.44
N ARG A 51 -21.07 15.20 -31.16
CA ARG A 51 -19.87 15.23 -30.30
C ARG A 51 -19.23 13.86 -30.09
N ILE A 52 -19.80 12.81 -30.63
CA ILE A 52 -19.23 11.45 -30.58
C ILE A 52 -18.36 11.30 -31.83
N LYS A 53 -17.06 11.13 -31.61
CA LYS A 53 -16.14 10.83 -32.72
C LYS A 53 -16.18 9.35 -33.05
N ASP A 54 -15.92 9.00 -34.28
CA ASP A 54 -15.93 7.62 -34.80
C ASP A 54 -14.87 6.70 -34.18
N ASP A 55 -13.95 7.26 -33.41
CA ASP A 55 -12.84 6.57 -32.72
C ASP A 55 -13.05 6.42 -31.20
N TRP A 56 -14.24 6.75 -30.67
CA TRP A 56 -14.50 6.66 -29.23
C TRP A 56 -15.15 5.34 -28.83
N ALA A 57 -14.77 4.83 -27.63
CA ALA A 57 -15.52 3.80 -26.96
C ALA A 57 -16.71 4.39 -26.20
N ILE A 58 -17.90 3.81 -26.41
CA ILE A 58 -19.14 4.27 -25.83
C ILE A 58 -19.84 3.08 -25.15
N TYR A 59 -20.26 3.32 -23.92
CA TYR A 59 -20.90 2.29 -23.10
C TYR A 59 -22.21 2.79 -22.53
N GLY A 60 -23.22 1.92 -22.49
CA GLY A 60 -24.40 2.06 -21.66
C GLY A 60 -24.15 1.45 -20.28
N ASN A 61 -24.97 1.80 -19.31
CA ASN A 61 -24.92 1.24 -17.97
C ASN A 61 -26.11 0.27 -17.75
N THR A 62 -25.88 -0.81 -16.99
CA THR A 62 -26.90 -1.82 -16.67
C THR A 62 -27.93 -1.35 -15.64
N ALA A 63 -27.72 -0.19 -15.02
CA ALA A 63 -28.51 0.32 -13.91
C ALA A 63 -29.08 1.71 -14.21
N SER A 64 -30.13 2.09 -13.46
CA SER A 64 -30.67 3.45 -13.43
C SER A 64 -30.16 4.23 -12.21
N PHE A 65 -30.19 5.56 -12.35
CA PHE A 65 -29.68 6.50 -11.37
C PHE A 65 -30.64 7.69 -11.22
N ILE A 66 -30.85 8.14 -9.99
CA ILE A 66 -31.72 9.29 -9.70
C ILE A 66 -31.08 10.58 -10.21
N VAL A 67 -31.82 11.35 -11.01
CA VAL A 67 -31.34 12.58 -11.66
C VAL A 67 -30.92 13.66 -10.65
N ASP A 68 -31.64 13.80 -9.55
CA ASP A 68 -31.41 14.83 -8.54
C ASP A 68 -30.16 14.58 -7.66
N ARG A 69 -29.55 13.41 -7.77
CA ARG A 69 -28.31 13.04 -7.05
C ARG A 69 -27.03 13.30 -7.84
N PHE A 70 -27.06 14.18 -8.83
CA PHE A 70 -25.88 14.50 -9.63
C PHE A 70 -25.09 15.67 -9.05
N ILE A 71 -23.78 15.52 -8.91
CA ILE A 71 -22.86 16.55 -8.43
C ILE A 71 -22.51 17.48 -9.59
N ASP A 72 -22.75 18.79 -9.44
CA ASP A 72 -22.46 19.81 -10.46
C ASP A 72 -22.97 19.44 -11.88
N GLY A 73 -24.09 18.72 -11.95
CA GLY A 73 -24.63 18.20 -13.21
C GLY A 73 -23.83 17.02 -13.79
N HIS A 74 -22.92 16.41 -13.05
CA HIS A 74 -22.14 15.25 -13.45
C HIS A 74 -22.63 13.98 -12.73
N PRO A 75 -23.19 13.01 -13.47
CA PRO A 75 -23.68 11.76 -12.88
C PRO A 75 -22.54 10.81 -12.53
N SER A 76 -22.69 10.10 -11.41
CA SER A 76 -21.77 9.05 -10.99
C SER A 76 -22.41 7.67 -11.08
N ALA A 77 -21.84 6.79 -11.90
CA ALA A 77 -22.26 5.41 -12.03
C ALA A 77 -21.60 4.54 -10.93
N SER A 78 -22.09 4.65 -9.71
CA SER A 78 -21.63 3.83 -8.58
C SER A 78 -22.74 2.91 -8.06
N ALA A 79 -22.36 1.81 -7.42
CA ALA A 79 -23.34 0.89 -6.81
C ALA A 79 -24.18 1.56 -5.71
N ALA A 80 -23.64 2.60 -5.04
CA ALA A 80 -24.35 3.39 -4.04
C ALA A 80 -25.45 4.28 -4.64
N ASN A 81 -25.31 4.67 -5.92
CA ASN A 81 -26.28 5.50 -6.65
C ASN A 81 -27.28 4.71 -7.49
N CYS A 82 -27.04 3.43 -7.65
CA CYS A 82 -27.92 2.56 -8.41
C CYS A 82 -29.19 2.35 -7.65
N GLU A 83 -30.32 2.70 -8.24
CA GLU A 83 -31.64 2.38 -7.69
C GLU A 83 -32.15 1.04 -8.23
N TYR A 84 -32.18 0.89 -9.54
CA TYR A 84 -32.67 -0.33 -10.19
C TYR A 84 -31.63 -0.92 -11.16
N VAL A 85 -31.66 -2.24 -11.30
CA VAL A 85 -30.94 -2.95 -12.36
C VAL A 85 -31.91 -3.16 -13.52
N LEU A 86 -31.63 -2.54 -14.66
CA LEU A 86 -32.53 -2.51 -15.82
C LEU A 86 -32.33 -3.71 -16.73
N VAL A 87 -31.08 -4.19 -16.81
CA VAL A 87 -30.69 -5.23 -17.76
C VAL A 87 -29.60 -6.12 -17.18
N MET A 88 -29.62 -7.39 -17.51
CA MET A 88 -28.51 -8.31 -17.30
C MET A 88 -27.71 -8.41 -18.60
N VAL A 89 -26.39 -8.26 -18.52
CA VAL A 89 -25.51 -8.39 -19.69
C VAL A 89 -24.48 -9.48 -19.42
N LEU A 90 -24.51 -10.54 -20.21
CA LEU A 90 -23.52 -11.60 -20.23
C LEU A 90 -22.40 -11.23 -21.20
N ASP A 91 -21.16 -11.34 -20.80
CA ASP A 91 -19.99 -10.89 -21.55
C ASP A 91 -19.14 -12.06 -22.08
N ASP A 92 -18.37 -11.80 -23.12
CA ASP A 92 -17.48 -12.76 -23.80
C ASP A 92 -18.19 -14.03 -24.30
N VAL A 93 -19.52 -13.98 -24.56
CA VAL A 93 -20.32 -15.09 -25.09
C VAL A 93 -19.79 -15.52 -26.46
N GLY A 94 -19.60 -16.82 -26.64
CA GLY A 94 -19.08 -17.43 -27.87
C GLY A 94 -17.56 -17.49 -27.93
N THR A 95 -16.83 -16.93 -26.95
CA THR A 95 -15.37 -17.01 -26.87
C THR A 95 -14.90 -17.62 -25.55
N LYS A 96 -15.06 -16.90 -24.43
CA LYS A 96 -14.70 -17.40 -23.09
C LYS A 96 -15.91 -17.94 -22.34
N ALA A 97 -17.11 -17.42 -22.62
CA ALA A 97 -18.35 -17.86 -22.02
C ALA A 97 -19.14 -18.73 -22.98
N GLU A 98 -19.87 -19.70 -22.44
CA GLU A 98 -20.73 -20.56 -23.20
C GLU A 98 -21.93 -19.80 -23.80
N ILE A 99 -22.49 -20.33 -24.90
CA ILE A 99 -23.66 -19.74 -25.52
C ILE A 99 -24.90 -20.10 -24.69
N PRO A 100 -25.61 -19.11 -24.12
CA PRO A 100 -26.81 -19.36 -23.34
C PRO A 100 -27.92 -20.02 -24.19
N PRO A 101 -28.70 -20.93 -23.63
CA PRO A 101 -29.83 -21.54 -24.32
C PRO A 101 -31.04 -20.61 -24.51
N LEU A 102 -31.08 -19.47 -23.80
CA LEU A 102 -32.14 -18.48 -23.86
C LEU A 102 -31.74 -17.35 -24.82
N GLU A 103 -32.56 -17.11 -25.84
CA GLU A 103 -32.36 -16.02 -26.78
C GLU A 103 -32.56 -14.66 -26.09
N PRO A 104 -31.57 -13.73 -26.17
CA PRO A 104 -31.60 -12.48 -25.43
C PRO A 104 -32.48 -11.40 -26.06
N THR A 105 -32.67 -10.28 -25.37
CA THR A 105 -33.27 -9.06 -25.93
C THR A 105 -32.40 -8.50 -27.04
N TRP A 106 -31.06 -8.57 -26.88
CA TRP A 106 -30.11 -8.16 -27.92
C TRP A 106 -28.81 -8.95 -27.89
N LYS A 107 -28.17 -9.01 -29.06
CA LYS A 107 -26.80 -9.54 -29.23
C LYS A 107 -25.89 -8.43 -29.80
N MET A 108 -24.85 -8.09 -29.10
CA MET A 108 -23.84 -7.08 -29.50
C MET A 108 -22.50 -7.76 -29.75
N GLU A 109 -22.00 -7.76 -30.96
CA GLU A 109 -20.65 -8.20 -31.25
C GLU A 109 -19.65 -7.12 -30.84
N THR A 110 -18.76 -7.41 -29.90
CA THR A 110 -17.82 -6.46 -29.29
C THR A 110 -16.38 -6.62 -29.75
N SER A 111 -16.06 -7.78 -30.30
CA SER A 111 -14.87 -8.12 -31.08
C SER A 111 -15.20 -9.33 -31.93
N GLU A 112 -14.35 -9.68 -32.90
CA GLU A 112 -14.61 -10.78 -33.83
C GLU A 112 -14.98 -12.08 -33.09
N GLY A 113 -16.22 -12.56 -33.30
CA GLY A 113 -16.77 -13.77 -32.67
C GLY A 113 -17.07 -13.69 -31.17
N SER A 114 -16.91 -12.53 -30.54
CA SER A 114 -17.21 -12.34 -29.10
C SER A 114 -18.39 -11.40 -28.92
N PHE A 115 -19.38 -11.84 -28.15
CA PHE A 115 -20.63 -11.15 -27.99
C PHE A 115 -20.93 -10.75 -26.56
N GLN A 116 -21.68 -9.65 -26.43
CA GLN A 116 -22.44 -9.32 -25.23
C GLN A 116 -23.92 -9.64 -25.53
N TRP A 117 -24.52 -10.46 -24.65
CA TRP A 117 -25.93 -10.79 -24.69
C TRP A 117 -26.66 -10.06 -23.58
N GLY A 118 -27.67 -9.27 -23.93
CA GLY A 118 -28.43 -8.48 -22.99
C GLY A 118 -29.86 -8.95 -22.83
N TYR A 119 -30.28 -9.05 -21.58
CA TYR A 119 -31.65 -9.45 -21.17
C TYR A 119 -32.27 -8.27 -20.43
N ALA A 120 -33.27 -7.64 -21.01
CA ALA A 120 -34.02 -6.55 -20.37
C ALA A 120 -35.02 -7.18 -19.36
N PHE A 121 -35.16 -6.54 -18.21
CA PHE A 121 -36.07 -7.00 -17.18
C PHE A 121 -37.47 -6.42 -17.35
N SER A 122 -38.49 -7.31 -17.32
CA SER A 122 -39.91 -6.95 -17.22
C SER A 122 -40.28 -6.49 -15.80
N GLU A 123 -39.59 -7.06 -14.79
CA GLU A 123 -39.66 -6.66 -13.40
C GLU A 123 -38.21 -6.49 -12.87
N GLN A 124 -37.91 -5.30 -12.33
CA GLN A 124 -36.56 -5.02 -11.86
C GLN A 124 -36.23 -5.83 -10.60
N PRO A 125 -35.20 -6.67 -10.62
CA PRO A 125 -34.76 -7.40 -9.44
C PRO A 125 -34.11 -6.46 -8.43
N THR A 126 -34.17 -6.82 -7.15
CA THR A 126 -33.33 -6.17 -6.14
C THR A 126 -31.85 -6.43 -6.43
N LYS A 127 -30.97 -5.52 -5.97
CA LYS A 127 -29.51 -5.68 -6.14
C LYS A 127 -28.99 -7.00 -5.56
N ALA A 128 -29.57 -7.45 -4.44
CA ALA A 128 -29.19 -8.71 -3.79
C ALA A 128 -29.59 -9.92 -4.65
N GLN A 129 -30.82 -9.96 -5.16
CA GLN A 129 -31.27 -10.99 -6.08
C GLN A 129 -30.42 -11.03 -7.35
N PHE A 130 -30.21 -9.87 -7.97
CA PHE A 130 -29.37 -9.78 -9.16
C PHE A 130 -27.94 -10.26 -8.90
N THR A 131 -27.30 -9.84 -7.78
CA THR A 131 -25.92 -10.24 -7.46
C THR A 131 -25.81 -11.74 -7.23
N ALA A 132 -26.79 -12.36 -6.55
CA ALA A 132 -26.83 -13.80 -6.37
C ALA A 132 -26.98 -14.54 -7.71
N ALA A 133 -27.88 -14.08 -8.58
CA ALA A 133 -28.15 -14.69 -9.86
C ALA A 133 -26.96 -14.55 -10.84
N ILE A 134 -26.40 -13.35 -11.01
CA ILE A 134 -25.28 -13.14 -11.95
C ILE A 134 -24.03 -13.91 -11.50
N LYS A 135 -23.83 -14.10 -10.19
CA LYS A 135 -22.78 -14.95 -9.67
C LYS A 135 -23.00 -16.42 -10.03
N ALA A 136 -24.19 -16.93 -9.81
CA ALA A 136 -24.53 -18.31 -10.19
C ALA A 136 -24.37 -18.54 -11.71
N ILE A 137 -24.75 -17.56 -12.53
CA ILE A 137 -24.61 -17.60 -14.00
C ILE A 137 -23.11 -17.56 -14.40
N ALA A 138 -22.27 -16.78 -13.71
CA ALA A 138 -20.84 -16.76 -13.94
C ALA A 138 -20.16 -18.07 -13.50
N ASP A 139 -20.56 -18.62 -12.37
CA ASP A 139 -20.08 -19.92 -11.87
C ASP A 139 -20.46 -21.06 -12.82
N ALA A 140 -21.60 -20.95 -13.53
CA ALA A 140 -22.03 -21.85 -14.57
C ALA A 140 -21.36 -21.65 -15.95
N GLY A 141 -20.50 -20.62 -16.10
CA GLY A 141 -19.71 -20.40 -17.31
C GLY A 141 -20.40 -19.58 -18.40
N TYR A 142 -21.56 -18.97 -18.15
CA TYR A 142 -22.29 -18.19 -19.16
C TYR A 142 -21.86 -16.72 -19.28
N THR A 143 -20.99 -16.22 -18.41
CA THR A 143 -20.41 -14.89 -18.48
C THR A 143 -19.01 -14.85 -17.86
N ASP A 144 -18.21 -13.82 -18.21
CA ASP A 144 -16.91 -13.58 -17.57
C ASP A 144 -17.09 -13.38 -16.04
N PRO A 145 -16.31 -14.06 -15.18
CA PRO A 145 -16.38 -13.90 -13.72
C PRO A 145 -16.17 -12.46 -13.22
N GLY A 146 -15.54 -11.59 -14.00
CA GLY A 146 -15.45 -10.15 -13.71
C GLY A 146 -16.76 -9.38 -13.94
N ALA A 147 -17.82 -10.07 -14.43
CA ALA A 147 -19.10 -9.49 -14.83
C ALA A 147 -20.18 -9.44 -13.73
N ILE A 148 -19.85 -9.72 -12.47
CA ILE A 148 -20.78 -9.96 -11.37
C ILE A 148 -21.34 -8.71 -10.65
N ASN A 149 -21.12 -7.50 -11.16
CA ASN A 149 -21.56 -6.26 -10.54
C ASN A 149 -22.91 -5.78 -11.09
N ALA A 150 -23.78 -5.27 -10.23
CA ALA A 150 -25.07 -4.68 -10.60
C ALA A 150 -24.91 -3.43 -11.49
N VAL A 151 -23.92 -2.60 -11.19
CA VAL A 151 -23.56 -1.41 -11.98
C VAL A 151 -22.42 -1.75 -12.92
N ARG A 152 -22.73 -1.95 -14.19
CA ARG A 152 -21.74 -2.34 -15.19
C ARG A 152 -21.93 -1.59 -16.49
N ASN A 153 -20.81 -1.39 -17.18
CA ASN A 153 -20.80 -0.83 -18.51
C ASN A 153 -20.84 -1.92 -19.59
N PHE A 154 -21.75 -1.81 -20.53
CA PHE A 154 -21.81 -2.64 -21.73
C PHE A 154 -21.63 -1.78 -23.00
N ARG A 155 -21.12 -2.37 -24.09
CA ARG A 155 -20.84 -1.60 -25.31
C ARG A 155 -22.13 -1.23 -26.03
N LEU A 156 -22.14 -0.02 -26.57
CA LEU A 156 -23.21 0.46 -27.43
C LEU A 156 -22.89 0.23 -28.91
N PRO A 157 -23.89 0.21 -29.81
CA PRO A 157 -23.66 0.11 -31.25
C PRO A 157 -22.71 1.20 -31.74
N GLY A 158 -21.71 0.84 -32.54
CA GLY A 158 -20.70 1.75 -33.05
C GLY A 158 -19.57 2.08 -32.10
N SER A 159 -19.61 1.57 -30.86
CA SER A 159 -18.53 1.71 -29.87
C SER A 159 -17.24 1.06 -30.35
N VAL A 160 -16.13 1.80 -30.29
CA VAL A 160 -14.84 1.29 -30.70
C VAL A 160 -14.20 0.46 -29.59
N ASN A 161 -13.61 -0.69 -29.93
CA ASN A 161 -12.86 -1.48 -28.98
C ASN A 161 -11.42 -0.96 -28.88
N LEU A 162 -11.08 -0.38 -27.74
CA LEU A 162 -9.77 0.21 -27.49
C LEU A 162 -8.80 -0.77 -26.80
N LYS A 163 -9.18 -2.04 -26.59
CA LYS A 163 -8.28 -3.03 -25.96
C LYS A 163 -7.16 -3.46 -26.92
N PRO A 164 -5.91 -3.68 -26.43
CA PRO A 164 -4.82 -4.19 -27.23
C PRO A 164 -5.16 -5.50 -27.94
N GLY A 165 -4.77 -5.63 -29.22
CA GLY A 165 -5.07 -6.80 -30.05
C GLY A 165 -6.51 -6.86 -30.58
N ARG A 166 -7.33 -5.83 -30.30
CA ARG A 166 -8.73 -5.70 -30.78
C ARG A 166 -9.00 -4.30 -31.31
N GLU A 167 -7.93 -3.62 -31.72
CA GLU A 167 -7.92 -2.20 -32.04
C GLU A 167 -8.93 -1.85 -33.10
N MET A 168 -9.73 -0.84 -32.77
CA MET A 168 -10.69 -0.20 -33.69
C MET A 168 -11.84 -1.09 -34.15
N PHE A 169 -12.05 -2.29 -33.57
CA PHE A 169 -13.28 -3.05 -33.85
C PHE A 169 -14.50 -2.23 -33.43
N LYS A 170 -15.43 -1.97 -34.35
CA LYS A 170 -16.67 -1.27 -34.04
C LYS A 170 -17.75 -2.26 -33.66
N SER A 171 -18.28 -2.11 -32.43
CA SER A 171 -19.36 -2.97 -31.93
C SER A 171 -20.58 -2.91 -32.84
N ARG A 172 -21.13 -4.09 -33.14
CA ARG A 172 -22.28 -4.24 -34.06
C ARG A 172 -23.44 -4.88 -33.32
N LEU A 173 -24.60 -4.24 -33.40
CA LEU A 173 -25.86 -4.83 -32.94
C LEU A 173 -26.28 -5.88 -33.97
N VAL A 174 -26.19 -7.14 -33.61
CA VAL A 174 -26.43 -8.26 -34.52
C VAL A 174 -27.92 -8.71 -34.48
N GLU A 175 -28.50 -8.66 -33.29
CA GLU A 175 -29.89 -8.98 -33.05
C GLU A 175 -30.47 -8.01 -32.03
N PHE A 176 -31.71 -7.57 -32.23
CA PHE A 176 -32.41 -6.73 -31.29
C PHE A 176 -33.93 -6.98 -31.41
N ASN A 177 -34.52 -7.38 -30.31
CA ASN A 177 -35.97 -7.58 -30.19
C ASN A 177 -36.45 -6.90 -28.89
N PRO A 178 -36.95 -5.65 -28.97
CA PRO A 178 -37.40 -4.90 -27.81
C PRO A 178 -38.61 -5.47 -27.07
N GLU A 179 -39.33 -6.38 -27.69
CA GLU A 179 -40.49 -7.05 -27.06
C GLU A 179 -40.11 -8.27 -26.19
N ARG A 180 -38.82 -8.66 -26.22
CA ARG A 180 -38.30 -9.71 -25.35
C ARG A 180 -37.82 -9.11 -24.04
N GLU A 181 -38.64 -9.25 -23.01
CA GLU A 181 -38.32 -8.92 -21.63
C GLU A 181 -38.43 -10.17 -20.78
N PHE A 182 -37.69 -10.21 -19.67
CA PHE A 182 -37.59 -11.40 -18.83
C PHE A 182 -37.66 -11.02 -17.34
N THR A 183 -38.22 -11.92 -16.55
CA THR A 183 -37.98 -11.91 -15.10
C THR A 183 -36.62 -12.55 -14.79
N LEU A 184 -36.05 -12.25 -13.63
CA LEU A 184 -34.81 -12.87 -13.18
C LEU A 184 -34.92 -14.40 -13.08
N ASP A 185 -36.09 -14.87 -12.62
CA ASP A 185 -36.38 -16.30 -12.44
C ASP A 185 -36.45 -17.03 -13.78
N GLU A 186 -37.04 -16.43 -14.82
CA GLU A 186 -37.06 -16.99 -16.17
C GLU A 186 -35.64 -17.16 -16.73
N ILE A 187 -34.76 -16.20 -16.54
CA ILE A 187 -33.38 -16.30 -16.96
C ILE A 187 -32.66 -17.42 -16.20
N CYS A 188 -32.76 -17.44 -14.87
CA CYS A 188 -32.12 -18.46 -14.03
C CYS A 188 -32.62 -19.86 -14.38
N THR A 189 -33.94 -20.03 -14.61
CA THR A 189 -34.54 -21.31 -14.99
C THR A 189 -34.04 -21.78 -16.35
N ALA A 190 -34.02 -20.90 -17.34
CA ALA A 190 -33.56 -21.22 -18.69
C ALA A 190 -32.08 -21.58 -18.74
N LEU A 191 -31.27 -20.96 -17.91
CA LEU A 191 -29.82 -21.24 -17.78
C LEU A 191 -29.51 -22.40 -16.82
N ASN A 192 -30.57 -22.99 -16.22
CA ASN A 192 -30.45 -24.06 -15.23
C ASN A 192 -29.51 -23.73 -14.07
N VAL A 193 -29.62 -22.52 -13.55
CA VAL A 193 -28.85 -22.04 -12.40
C VAL A 193 -29.77 -21.75 -11.22
N THR A 194 -29.28 -22.05 -10.02
CA THR A 194 -30.00 -21.73 -8.78
C THR A 194 -29.23 -20.70 -8.02
N PRO A 195 -29.64 -19.42 -7.98
CA PRO A 195 -29.03 -18.41 -7.16
C PRO A 195 -29.07 -18.81 -5.67
N ALA A 196 -28.04 -18.50 -4.93
CA ALA A 196 -28.07 -18.61 -3.47
C ALA A 196 -29.19 -17.73 -2.92
N GLU A 197 -29.95 -18.22 -1.94
CA GLU A 197 -30.97 -17.39 -1.30
C GLU A 197 -30.34 -16.13 -0.71
N PRO A 198 -30.91 -14.93 -0.93
CA PRO A 198 -30.37 -13.67 -0.39
C PRO A 198 -30.14 -13.69 1.13
N ASP A 199 -30.97 -14.45 1.86
CA ASP A 199 -30.80 -14.60 3.32
C ASP A 199 -29.57 -15.41 3.73
N SER A 200 -28.94 -16.17 2.83
CA SER A 200 -27.68 -16.87 3.12
C SER A 200 -26.46 -15.93 3.14
N LEU A 201 -26.63 -14.70 2.66
CA LEU A 201 -25.67 -13.60 2.76
C LEU A 201 -25.95 -12.68 3.96
N ALA A 202 -26.96 -12.98 4.78
CA ALA A 202 -27.22 -12.25 6.02
C ALA A 202 -25.97 -12.36 6.91
N LEU A 203 -25.32 -11.24 7.14
CA LEU A 203 -24.18 -11.13 8.06
C LEU A 203 -24.63 -11.66 9.41
N LYS A 204 -24.08 -12.81 9.83
CA LYS A 204 -24.39 -13.38 11.15
C LYS A 204 -23.72 -12.54 12.22
N PRO A 205 -24.46 -12.17 13.29
CA PRO A 205 -23.86 -11.51 14.42
C PRO A 205 -22.66 -12.28 14.97
N ILE A 206 -21.59 -11.54 15.27
CA ILE A 206 -20.38 -12.06 15.87
C ILE A 206 -20.28 -11.59 17.33
N ARG A 207 -19.68 -12.40 18.19
CA ARG A 207 -19.39 -12.02 19.55
C ARG A 207 -17.95 -11.51 19.62
N LEU A 208 -17.78 -10.29 20.13
CA LEU A 208 -16.45 -9.75 20.39
C LEU A 208 -15.96 -10.28 21.74
N SER A 209 -14.67 -10.58 21.86
CA SER A 209 -14.05 -10.78 23.18
C SER A 209 -14.05 -9.45 23.91
N ASP A 210 -14.40 -9.50 25.20
CA ASP A 210 -14.39 -8.34 26.09
C ASP A 210 -12.92 -7.92 26.34
N ASP A 211 -12.47 -6.94 25.57
CA ASP A 211 -11.14 -6.35 25.72
C ASP A 211 -11.16 -5.02 26.49
N GLY A 212 -12.32 -4.67 27.06
CA GLY A 212 -12.50 -3.53 27.97
C GLY A 212 -12.38 -2.14 27.31
N ALA A 213 -12.37 -2.06 25.98
CA ALA A 213 -12.08 -0.82 25.27
C ALA A 213 -13.29 0.13 25.13
N ASP A 214 -14.52 -0.38 25.05
CA ASP A 214 -15.75 0.43 24.95
C ASP A 214 -16.98 -0.35 25.43
N ASP A 215 -17.67 0.19 26.43
CA ASP A 215 -18.82 -0.44 27.06
C ASP A 215 -20.07 -0.52 26.16
N VAL A 216 -20.24 0.42 25.21
CA VAL A 216 -21.33 0.38 24.22
C VAL A 216 -21.09 -0.74 23.21
N LEU A 217 -19.86 -0.86 22.68
CA LEU A 217 -19.53 -1.92 21.74
C LEU A 217 -19.60 -3.30 22.40
N ALA A 218 -19.18 -3.43 23.66
CA ALA A 218 -19.31 -4.65 24.45
C ALA A 218 -20.79 -5.03 24.63
N TRP A 219 -21.62 -4.06 25.02
CA TRP A 219 -23.07 -4.26 25.14
C TRP A 219 -23.70 -4.69 23.79
N LEU A 220 -23.39 -4.02 22.68
CA LEU A 220 -23.89 -4.39 21.35
C LEU A 220 -23.47 -5.83 20.99
N SER A 221 -22.25 -6.24 21.36
CA SER A 221 -21.77 -7.60 21.15
C SER A 221 -22.58 -8.63 21.96
N ASP A 222 -22.89 -8.31 23.21
CA ASP A 222 -23.72 -9.17 24.09
C ASP A 222 -25.17 -9.27 23.60
N GLN A 223 -25.70 -8.20 23.01
CA GLN A 223 -27.02 -8.21 22.37
C GLN A 223 -27.04 -8.91 21.01
N GLY A 224 -25.90 -9.40 20.53
CA GLY A 224 -25.81 -10.03 19.20
C GLY A 224 -26.03 -9.06 18.04
N MET A 225 -25.66 -7.81 18.20
CA MET A 225 -25.84 -6.76 17.21
C MET A 225 -24.60 -6.42 16.39
N VAL A 226 -23.44 -7.01 16.70
CA VAL A 226 -22.20 -6.74 15.96
C VAL A 226 -22.10 -7.69 14.77
N LEU A 227 -21.95 -7.14 13.58
CA LEU A 227 -21.87 -7.86 12.30
C LEU A 227 -20.44 -8.02 11.81
N SER A 228 -19.57 -7.06 12.11
CA SER A 228 -18.15 -7.13 11.78
C SER A 228 -17.31 -6.46 12.86
N ARG A 229 -16.06 -6.91 13.00
CA ARG A 229 -15.11 -6.25 13.90
C ARG A 229 -14.73 -4.87 13.40
N PRO A 230 -14.22 -3.99 14.28
CA PRO A 230 -13.70 -2.71 13.85
C PRO A 230 -12.68 -2.87 12.72
N ASN A 231 -12.91 -2.13 11.63
CA ASN A 231 -11.97 -2.05 10.52
C ASN A 231 -10.73 -1.21 10.91
N PRO A 232 -9.71 -1.06 10.05
CA PRO A 232 -8.51 -0.27 10.35
C PRO A 232 -8.78 1.19 10.73
N GLN A 233 -9.95 1.73 10.38
CA GLN A 233 -10.40 3.07 10.75
C GLN A 233 -11.20 3.09 12.07
N GLY A 234 -11.40 1.92 12.70
CA GLY A 234 -12.10 1.76 13.96
C GLY A 234 -13.62 1.56 13.86
N TRP A 235 -14.18 1.41 12.66
CA TRP A 235 -15.61 1.18 12.44
C TRP A 235 -15.98 -0.29 12.53
N ALA A 236 -16.84 -0.65 13.46
CA ALA A 236 -17.49 -1.94 13.55
C ALA A 236 -18.81 -1.93 12.74
N GLY A 237 -19.06 -2.96 11.97
CA GLY A 237 -20.39 -3.20 11.40
C GLY A 237 -21.34 -3.67 12.50
N ILE A 238 -22.50 -3.03 12.62
CA ILE A 238 -23.53 -3.39 13.60
C ILE A 238 -24.88 -3.49 12.93
N ILE A 239 -25.83 -4.16 13.57
CA ILE A 239 -27.21 -4.10 13.16
C ILE A 239 -27.76 -2.71 13.48
N CYS A 240 -28.20 -1.98 12.47
CA CYS A 240 -28.85 -0.68 12.66
C CYS A 240 -30.14 -0.87 13.47
N PRO A 241 -30.36 -0.12 14.56
CA PRO A 241 -31.63 -0.18 15.31
C PRO A 241 -32.87 0.06 14.46
N ASN A 242 -32.73 0.84 13.39
CA ASN A 242 -33.81 1.19 12.45
C ASN A 242 -33.85 0.27 11.21
N ASN A 243 -33.20 -0.90 11.26
CA ASN A 243 -33.05 -1.79 10.10
C ASN A 243 -34.37 -2.27 9.48
N ALA A 244 -35.44 -2.31 10.26
CA ALA A 244 -36.76 -2.70 9.77
C ALA A 244 -37.31 -1.75 8.69
N GLN A 245 -36.75 -0.56 8.57
CA GLN A 245 -37.13 0.45 7.56
C GLN A 245 -36.18 0.48 6.37
N HIS A 246 -35.13 -0.37 6.35
CA HIS A 246 -34.18 -0.43 5.24
C HIS A 246 -34.83 -1.07 4.01
N SER A 247 -34.91 -0.33 2.92
CA SER A 247 -35.57 -0.75 1.68
C SER A 247 -34.80 -1.80 0.89
N ASP A 248 -33.49 -1.95 1.15
CA ASP A 248 -32.60 -2.90 0.46
C ASP A 248 -32.37 -4.20 1.24
N GLY A 249 -33.03 -4.34 2.41
CA GLY A 249 -32.90 -5.51 3.29
C GLY A 249 -31.51 -5.64 3.97
N ASN A 250 -30.57 -4.71 3.76
CA ASN A 250 -29.28 -4.71 4.43
C ASN A 250 -29.42 -4.14 5.84
N PRO A 251 -29.19 -4.92 6.93
CA PRO A 251 -29.35 -4.44 8.28
C PRO A 251 -28.15 -3.59 8.77
N GLU A 252 -27.08 -3.42 7.99
CA GLU A 252 -25.82 -2.87 8.45
C GLU A 252 -25.90 -1.37 8.73
N GLY A 253 -25.60 -1.00 9.97
CA GLY A 253 -25.10 0.31 10.39
C GLY A 253 -23.66 0.18 10.82
N ARG A 254 -23.04 1.28 11.24
CA ARG A 254 -21.63 1.29 11.70
C ARG A 254 -21.48 2.05 12.99
N TYR A 255 -20.63 1.53 13.85
CA TYR A 255 -20.29 2.13 15.13
C TYR A 255 -18.79 2.24 15.32
N MET A 256 -18.32 3.37 15.82
CA MET A 256 -16.90 3.61 16.13
C MET A 256 -16.72 3.81 17.63
N ALA A 257 -16.07 2.87 18.29
CA ALA A 257 -15.84 2.88 19.73
C ALA A 257 -14.99 4.06 20.21
N ALA A 258 -13.99 4.47 19.44
CA ALA A 258 -13.04 5.52 19.83
C ALA A 258 -13.69 6.89 20.11
N ASN A 259 -14.83 7.17 19.51
CA ASN A 259 -15.54 8.44 19.62
C ASN A 259 -17.05 8.29 19.74
N ARG A 260 -17.52 7.04 19.88
CA ARG A 260 -18.94 6.66 20.01
C ARG A 260 -19.84 7.17 18.88
N ALA A 261 -19.27 7.31 17.69
CA ALA A 261 -20.02 7.71 16.51
C ALA A 261 -20.80 6.54 15.94
N PHE A 262 -22.06 6.80 15.58
CA PHE A 262 -22.92 5.89 14.83
C PHE A 262 -23.20 6.47 13.45
N CYS A 263 -23.33 5.60 12.47
CA CYS A 263 -23.67 5.98 11.10
C CYS A 263 -24.46 4.86 10.42
N CYS A 264 -25.55 5.22 9.77
CA CYS A 264 -26.26 4.40 8.81
C CYS A 264 -26.45 5.18 7.51
N LEU A 265 -26.13 4.57 6.37
CA LEU A 265 -26.18 5.23 5.06
C LEU A 265 -27.56 5.16 4.38
N HIS A 266 -28.54 4.52 5.02
CA HIS A 266 -29.89 4.42 4.48
C HIS A 266 -30.66 5.71 4.66
N SER A 267 -31.42 6.12 3.63
CA SER A 267 -32.13 7.40 3.58
C SER A 267 -33.10 7.64 4.74
N HIS A 268 -33.70 6.57 5.29
CA HIS A 268 -34.62 6.68 6.44
C HIS A 268 -33.90 6.80 7.78
N CYS A 269 -32.59 6.71 7.80
CA CYS A 269 -31.76 6.85 9.01
C CYS A 269 -31.07 8.21 9.11
N VAL A 270 -31.42 9.16 8.25
CA VAL A 270 -30.81 10.50 8.23
C VAL A 270 -30.95 11.21 9.58
N ASP A 271 -32.09 11.04 10.23
CA ASP A 271 -32.40 11.64 11.56
C ASP A 271 -31.95 10.74 12.73
N PHE A 272 -31.40 9.54 12.46
CA PHE A 272 -30.93 8.62 13.49
C PHE A 272 -29.41 8.77 13.66
N ASP A 273 -29.05 9.88 14.32
CA ASP A 273 -27.66 10.28 14.55
C ASP A 273 -26.98 9.53 15.71
N SER A 274 -25.74 9.87 16.00
CA SER A 274 -24.96 9.24 17.09
C SER A 274 -25.57 9.50 18.46
N ALA A 275 -26.18 10.67 18.70
CA ALA A 275 -26.82 10.99 19.97
C ALA A 275 -28.10 10.17 20.17
N THR A 276 -28.93 10.08 19.12
CA THR A 276 -30.13 9.23 19.08
C THR A 276 -29.80 7.77 19.25
N PHE A 277 -28.70 7.31 18.63
CA PHE A 277 -28.21 5.95 18.79
C PHE A 277 -27.78 5.65 20.23
N LEU A 278 -26.99 6.51 20.85
CA LEU A 278 -26.54 6.33 22.24
C LEU A 278 -27.70 6.43 23.23
N GLN A 279 -28.70 7.28 22.94
CA GLN A 279 -29.93 7.31 23.72
C GLN A 279 -30.72 6.01 23.57
N TRP A 280 -30.85 5.49 22.33
CA TRP A 280 -31.46 4.19 22.07
C TRP A 280 -30.72 3.07 22.85
N VAL A 281 -29.39 3.06 22.86
CA VAL A 281 -28.61 2.09 23.66
C VAL A 281 -28.99 2.18 25.14
N ALA A 282 -29.04 3.39 25.70
CA ALA A 282 -29.40 3.62 27.10
C ALA A 282 -30.84 3.18 27.42
N ASP A 283 -31.78 3.45 26.50
CA ASP A 283 -33.20 3.10 26.66
C ASP A 283 -33.45 1.58 26.57
N ASN A 284 -32.54 0.86 25.86
CA ASN A 284 -32.59 -0.61 25.75
C ASN A 284 -31.71 -1.33 26.78
N GLY A 285 -31.32 -0.64 27.87
CA GLY A 285 -30.61 -1.25 28.99
C GLY A 285 -29.08 -1.29 28.83
N GLY A 286 -28.55 -0.60 27.83
CA GLY A 286 -27.11 -0.42 27.61
C GLY A 286 -26.52 0.70 28.48
N PRO A 287 -25.21 0.96 28.33
CA PRO A 287 -24.53 2.01 29.10
C PRO A 287 -25.13 3.39 28.84
N LYS A 288 -25.27 4.17 29.91
CA LYS A 288 -25.61 5.59 29.81
C LYS A 288 -24.34 6.39 29.52
N HIS A 289 -24.35 7.17 28.46
CA HIS A 289 -23.21 7.98 28.07
C HIS A 289 -23.57 9.47 28.03
N THR A 290 -22.74 10.31 28.63
CA THR A 290 -22.76 11.75 28.41
C THR A 290 -21.56 12.06 27.51
N PRO A 291 -21.77 12.50 26.26
CA PRO A 291 -20.68 12.77 25.34
C PRO A 291 -19.70 13.79 25.91
N GLY A 292 -18.41 13.50 25.82
CA GLY A 292 -17.37 14.51 26.04
C GLY A 292 -17.39 15.52 24.89
N LEU A 293 -16.77 16.70 25.08
CA LEU A 293 -16.74 17.75 24.08
C LEU A 293 -16.24 17.29 22.70
N ARG A 294 -15.21 16.42 22.68
CA ARG A 294 -14.65 15.84 21.46
C ARG A 294 -15.65 14.94 20.75
N GLU A 295 -16.34 14.09 21.51
CA GLU A 295 -17.35 13.16 21.01
C GLU A 295 -18.55 13.90 20.43
N GLU A 296 -19.00 14.97 21.07
CA GLU A 296 -20.08 15.83 20.59
C GLU A 296 -19.70 16.54 19.27
N LEU A 297 -18.47 17.05 19.18
CA LEU A 297 -17.96 17.67 17.96
C LEU A 297 -17.81 16.66 16.82
N LEU A 298 -17.32 15.46 17.10
CA LEU A 298 -17.18 14.38 16.12
C LEU A 298 -18.55 13.91 15.65
N ALA A 299 -19.50 13.71 16.55
CA ALA A 299 -20.87 13.33 16.21
C ALA A 299 -21.51 14.38 15.28
N THR A 300 -21.48 15.65 15.67
CA THR A 300 -22.06 16.76 14.88
C THR A 300 -21.37 16.91 13.51
N ALA A 301 -20.04 16.79 13.47
CA ALA A 301 -19.29 16.92 12.22
C ALA A 301 -19.50 15.72 11.30
N MET A 302 -19.60 14.52 11.86
CA MET A 302 -19.88 13.29 11.11
C MET A 302 -21.30 13.32 10.51
N GLU A 303 -22.29 13.74 11.27
CA GLU A 303 -23.66 13.93 10.82
C GLU A 303 -23.74 14.95 9.66
N SER A 304 -23.09 16.10 9.82
CA SER A 304 -23.01 17.11 8.74
C SER A 304 -22.28 16.60 7.49
N ALA A 305 -21.28 15.75 7.64
CA ALA A 305 -20.57 15.16 6.51
C ALA A 305 -21.40 14.08 5.81
N LEU A 306 -22.13 13.26 6.59
CA LEU A 306 -23.02 12.22 6.07
C LEU A 306 -24.19 12.80 5.29
N SER A 307 -24.81 13.90 5.80
CA SER A 307 -25.88 14.59 5.09
C SER A 307 -25.43 15.20 3.75
N LYS A 308 -24.14 15.35 3.53
CA LYS A 308 -23.51 15.92 2.33
C LYS A 308 -22.69 14.88 1.54
N LEU A 309 -22.67 13.61 2.01
CA LEU A 309 -21.87 12.56 1.38
C LEU A 309 -22.37 12.34 -0.04
N GLN A 310 -21.45 12.46 -0.98
CA GLN A 310 -21.77 12.21 -2.38
C GLN A 310 -21.61 10.72 -2.67
N PRO A 311 -22.43 10.17 -3.57
CA PRO A 311 -22.44 8.73 -3.85
C PRO A 311 -21.14 8.13 -4.37
N ASN A 312 -20.20 8.97 -4.83
CA ASN A 312 -18.88 8.58 -5.32
C ASN A 312 -17.75 8.77 -4.29
N GLU A 313 -18.07 9.30 -3.10
CA GLU A 313 -17.09 9.51 -2.05
C GLU A 313 -16.91 8.24 -1.22
N ASN A 314 -15.65 7.88 -0.98
CA ASN A 314 -15.32 6.76 -0.11
C ASN A 314 -15.55 7.18 1.36
N PHE A 315 -16.45 6.50 2.05
CA PHE A 315 -16.78 6.82 3.44
C PHE A 315 -15.55 6.86 4.39
N PRO A 316 -14.56 5.94 4.32
CA PRO A 316 -13.33 6.05 5.10
C PRO A 316 -12.56 7.36 4.87
N ASP A 317 -12.52 7.87 3.64
CA ASP A 317 -11.80 9.12 3.33
C ASP A 317 -12.56 10.34 3.89
N VAL A 318 -13.88 10.32 3.81
CA VAL A 318 -14.74 11.37 4.42
C VAL A 318 -14.64 11.32 5.94
N ALA A 319 -14.65 10.16 6.56
CA ALA A 319 -14.45 9.99 8.00
C ALA A 319 -13.09 10.55 8.45
N ALA A 320 -12.01 10.27 7.70
CA ALA A 320 -10.69 10.82 7.99
C ALA A 320 -10.66 12.36 7.88
N GLN A 321 -11.34 12.94 6.90
CA GLN A 321 -11.48 14.40 6.74
C GLN A 321 -12.25 15.01 7.91
N VAL A 322 -13.34 14.38 8.35
CA VAL A 322 -14.15 14.82 9.50
C VAL A 322 -13.35 14.79 10.79
N ILE A 323 -12.61 13.70 11.03
CA ILE A 323 -11.72 13.58 12.21
C ILE A 323 -10.69 14.72 12.19
N ALA A 324 -10.03 14.96 11.05
CA ALA A 324 -9.06 16.04 10.90
C ALA A 324 -9.70 17.44 11.10
N GLU A 325 -10.96 17.63 10.70
CA GLU A 325 -11.68 18.88 10.91
C GLU A 325 -12.04 19.09 12.39
N VAL A 326 -12.47 18.02 13.07
CA VAL A 326 -12.77 18.08 14.51
C VAL A 326 -11.50 18.33 15.32
N GLU A 327 -10.40 17.66 15.02
CA GLU A 327 -9.09 17.94 15.63
C GLU A 327 -8.68 19.41 15.42
N ARG A 328 -8.94 19.95 14.23
CA ARG A 328 -8.67 21.36 13.94
C ARG A 328 -9.56 22.30 14.78
N LYS A 329 -10.85 21.95 15.00
CA LYS A 329 -11.76 22.69 15.86
C LYS A 329 -11.36 22.62 17.33
N GLU A 330 -10.90 21.45 17.79
CA GLU A 330 -10.33 21.30 19.14
C GLU A 330 -9.08 22.15 19.34
N LEU A 331 -8.15 22.14 18.38
CA LEU A 331 -6.98 23.00 18.38
C LEU A 331 -7.36 24.48 18.48
N GLY A 332 -8.37 24.91 17.73
CA GLY A 332 -8.87 26.29 17.75
C GLY A 332 -9.51 26.72 19.08
N ARG A 333 -9.86 25.77 19.97
CA ARG A 333 -10.40 26.07 21.30
C ARG A 333 -9.36 26.25 22.38
N ILE A 334 -8.09 25.99 22.10
CA ILE A 334 -7.00 26.22 23.05
C ILE A 334 -6.93 27.71 23.35
N GLU A 335 -7.07 28.07 24.62
CA GLU A 335 -6.95 29.45 25.07
C GLU A 335 -5.55 30.00 24.79
N ARG A 336 -5.45 31.30 24.63
CA ARG A 336 -4.19 31.98 24.26
C ARG A 336 -3.00 31.61 25.15
N ASP A 337 -3.20 31.41 26.46
CA ASP A 337 -2.12 31.05 27.37
C ASP A 337 -1.63 29.60 27.15
N GLY A 338 -2.51 28.68 26.72
CA GLY A 338 -2.16 27.31 26.36
C GLY A 338 -1.33 27.21 25.05
N TRP A 339 -1.31 28.24 24.22
CA TRP A 339 -0.49 28.22 23.00
C TRP A 339 0.98 28.04 23.31
N TYR A 340 1.50 28.72 24.34
CA TYR A 340 2.92 28.77 24.67
C TYR A 340 3.43 27.47 25.28
N GLU A 341 2.56 26.64 25.78
CA GLU A 341 2.85 25.28 26.29
C GLU A 341 2.78 24.26 25.16
N ARG A 342 1.80 24.38 24.24
CA ARG A 342 1.55 23.41 23.19
C ARG A 342 2.41 23.62 21.95
N PHE A 343 2.65 24.88 21.54
CA PHE A 343 3.35 25.20 20.31
C PHE A 343 4.74 25.75 20.60
N ALA A 344 5.71 25.27 19.85
CA ALA A 344 7.04 25.85 19.79
C ALA A 344 7.22 26.60 18.46
N TYR A 345 7.98 27.68 18.49
CA TYR A 345 8.31 28.44 17.29
C TYR A 345 9.41 27.74 16.49
N LEU A 346 9.22 27.55 15.19
CA LEU A 346 10.19 27.03 14.25
C LEU A 346 10.89 28.16 13.53
N GLN A 347 12.22 28.24 13.67
CA GLN A 347 13.01 29.33 13.12
C GLN A 347 13.19 29.22 11.59
N ASP A 348 13.52 28.03 11.10
CA ASP A 348 13.86 27.82 9.68
C ASP A 348 12.65 28.06 8.73
N ASP A 349 11.45 27.69 9.17
CA ASP A 349 10.23 27.77 8.34
C ASP A 349 9.29 28.93 8.75
N GLU A 350 9.67 29.75 9.73
CA GLU A 350 8.80 30.77 10.35
C GLU A 350 7.40 30.23 10.69
N ALA A 351 7.34 29.02 11.24
CA ALA A 351 6.15 28.22 11.49
C ALA A 351 6.03 27.87 12.97
N PHE A 352 5.11 27.00 13.31
CA PHE A 352 4.93 26.47 14.65
C PHE A 352 5.04 24.95 14.63
N PHE A 353 5.58 24.37 15.68
CA PHE A 353 5.60 22.95 15.92
C PHE A 353 4.59 22.62 17.04
N ASP A 354 3.57 21.84 16.71
CA ASP A 354 2.65 21.29 17.71
C ASP A 354 3.35 20.14 18.44
N MET A 355 3.71 20.37 19.70
CA MET A 355 4.45 19.40 20.49
C MET A 355 3.59 18.19 20.91
N VAL A 356 2.28 18.28 20.84
CA VAL A 356 1.34 17.18 21.12
C VAL A 356 1.16 16.31 19.87
N ASP A 357 0.79 16.93 18.74
CA ASP A 357 0.51 16.21 17.50
C ASP A 357 1.76 15.92 16.66
N ARG A 358 2.93 16.43 17.11
CA ARG A 358 4.23 16.22 16.43
C ARG A 358 4.23 16.65 14.97
N ARG A 359 3.59 17.77 14.66
CA ARG A 359 3.46 18.30 13.30
C ARG A 359 3.75 19.79 13.21
N GLU A 360 4.13 20.21 12.01
CA GLU A 360 4.31 21.63 11.69
C GLU A 360 2.95 22.28 11.39
N ILE A 361 2.81 23.51 11.81
CA ILE A 361 1.64 24.36 11.53
C ILE A 361 2.16 25.67 10.93
N SER A 362 1.76 25.97 9.69
CA SER A 362 2.13 27.25 9.06
C SER A 362 1.51 28.44 9.78
N ARG A 363 2.08 29.63 9.65
CA ARG A 363 1.50 30.87 10.17
C ARG A 363 0.07 31.10 9.70
N GLY A 364 -0.20 30.82 8.41
CA GLY A 364 -1.54 30.94 7.85
C GLY A 364 -2.54 29.99 8.51
N THR A 365 -2.14 28.74 8.74
CA THR A 365 -2.96 27.75 9.45
C THR A 365 -3.19 28.16 10.90
N PHE A 366 -2.15 28.62 11.60
CA PHE A 366 -2.25 29.10 12.98
C PHE A 366 -3.20 30.28 13.09
N ASN A 367 -3.11 31.25 12.19
CA ASN A 367 -4.01 32.40 12.13
C ASN A 367 -5.46 31.98 11.84
N ALA A 368 -5.67 30.98 10.98
CA ALA A 368 -7.00 30.47 10.67
C ALA A 368 -7.62 29.73 11.86
N LEU A 369 -6.84 28.93 12.58
CA LEU A 369 -7.28 28.21 13.79
C LEU A 369 -7.75 29.17 14.89
N PHE A 370 -7.00 30.23 15.12
CA PHE A 370 -7.20 31.14 16.25
C PHE A 370 -7.79 32.49 15.85
N ARG A 371 -8.41 32.59 14.66
CA ARG A 371 -9.04 33.85 14.15
C ARG A 371 -10.08 34.45 15.10
N HIS A 372 -10.76 33.62 15.87
CA HIS A 372 -11.78 34.03 16.80
C HIS A 372 -11.22 34.66 18.10
N ILE A 373 -9.92 34.44 18.40
CA ILE A 373 -9.26 35.00 19.57
C ILE A 373 -8.81 36.43 19.26
N LYS A 374 -9.26 37.37 20.08
CA LYS A 374 -8.87 38.78 19.94
C LYS A 374 -7.43 38.96 20.44
N CYS A 375 -6.54 39.28 19.54
CA CYS A 375 -5.16 39.62 19.84
C CYS A 375 -4.89 41.11 19.65
N VAL A 376 -4.15 41.71 20.58
CA VAL A 376 -3.68 43.08 20.52
C VAL A 376 -2.15 43.10 20.70
N SER A 377 -1.48 44.04 20.04
CA SER A 377 -0.02 44.17 20.12
C SER A 377 0.42 44.59 21.52
N VAL A 378 1.52 44.02 22.02
CA VAL A 378 2.15 44.40 23.28
C VAL A 378 2.68 45.84 23.20
N HIS A 379 3.07 46.27 22.01
CA HIS A 379 3.63 47.62 21.76
C HIS A 379 2.55 48.69 21.57
N ASN A 380 1.32 48.25 21.17
CA ASN A 380 0.19 49.18 21.00
C ASN A 380 -1.15 48.43 21.21
N GLN A 381 -1.70 48.54 22.40
CA GLN A 381 -2.91 47.85 22.79
C GLN A 381 -4.17 48.19 21.95
N LYS A 382 -4.11 49.29 21.16
CA LYS A 382 -5.21 49.65 20.22
C LYS A 382 -5.08 48.93 18.88
N ARG A 383 -3.89 48.36 18.59
CA ARG A 383 -3.62 47.66 17.33
C ARG A 383 -4.04 46.18 17.43
N LYS A 384 -5.03 45.79 16.66
CA LYS A 384 -5.39 44.40 16.47
C LYS A 384 -4.31 43.72 15.61
N ILE A 385 -3.87 42.52 15.99
CA ILE A 385 -2.86 41.73 15.32
C ILE A 385 -3.37 40.30 15.11
N GLU A 386 -2.75 39.58 14.20
CA GLU A 386 -3.02 38.16 13.98
C GLU A 386 -2.48 37.29 15.12
N ALA A 387 -3.05 36.08 15.27
CA ALA A 387 -2.67 35.15 16.34
C ALA A 387 -1.16 34.80 16.30
N SER A 388 -0.60 34.59 15.10
CA SER A 388 0.83 34.29 14.93
C SER A 388 1.73 35.43 15.38
N ILE A 389 1.35 36.69 15.11
CA ILE A 389 2.08 37.88 15.57
C ILE A 389 1.93 38.01 17.10
N CYS A 390 0.75 37.77 17.64
CA CYS A 390 0.51 37.74 19.07
C CYS A 390 1.37 36.70 19.78
N PHE A 391 1.53 35.52 19.21
CA PHE A 391 2.42 34.49 19.71
C PHE A 391 3.87 35.00 19.73
N ASP A 392 4.36 35.52 18.62
CA ASP A 392 5.73 36.01 18.48
C ASP A 392 6.07 37.13 19.47
N GLU A 393 5.19 38.11 19.62
CA GLU A 393 5.40 39.25 20.55
C GLU A 393 5.46 38.80 22.02
N ASN A 394 4.78 37.69 22.38
CA ASN A 394 4.66 37.23 23.76
C ASN A 394 5.53 35.97 24.08
N ARG A 395 6.07 35.28 23.07
CA ARG A 395 6.69 33.96 23.25
C ARG A 395 7.80 33.91 24.29
N GLN A 396 8.65 34.94 24.34
CA GLN A 396 9.76 35.02 25.32
C GLN A 396 9.23 35.21 26.74
N ALA A 397 8.32 36.17 26.92
CA ALA A 397 7.73 36.46 28.23
C ALA A 397 6.89 35.29 28.77
N LYS A 398 6.30 34.49 27.90
CA LYS A 398 5.49 33.33 28.24
C LYS A 398 6.29 32.02 28.27
N GLY A 399 7.60 32.05 28.02
CA GLY A 399 8.47 30.88 28.07
C GLY A 399 8.24 29.84 26.95
N ALA A 400 7.65 30.26 25.83
CA ALA A 400 7.49 29.36 24.68
C ALA A 400 8.83 28.92 24.12
N LYS A 401 8.89 27.66 23.71
CA LYS A 401 10.13 27.07 23.15
C LYS A 401 10.36 27.59 21.73
N SER A 402 11.64 27.81 21.40
CA SER A 402 12.07 28.10 20.04
C SER A 402 12.97 26.98 19.56
N LEU A 403 12.64 26.43 18.41
CA LEU A 403 13.31 25.29 17.78
C LEU A 403 13.99 25.78 16.50
N VAL A 404 15.13 25.24 16.17
CA VAL A 404 15.81 25.55 14.90
C VAL A 404 14.98 25.02 13.73
N GLY A 405 14.54 23.78 13.82
CA GLY A 405 13.74 23.11 12.80
C GLY A 405 13.14 21.82 13.34
N ILE A 406 12.87 20.90 12.47
CA ILE A 406 12.31 19.59 12.79
C ILE A 406 13.31 18.47 12.54
N THR A 407 13.02 17.30 13.10
CA THR A 407 13.72 16.04 12.84
C THR A 407 12.74 14.87 12.92
N TYR A 408 13.15 13.70 12.42
CA TYR A 408 12.50 12.42 12.71
C TYR A 408 13.51 11.54 13.45
N ALA A 409 13.23 11.23 14.69
CA ALA A 409 14.13 10.52 15.57
C ALA A 409 13.35 9.48 16.36
N ALA A 410 13.23 8.24 15.80
CA ALA A 410 12.53 7.15 16.43
C ALA A 410 13.07 6.87 17.83
N GLY A 411 12.18 6.66 18.80
CA GLY A 411 12.53 6.40 20.20
C GLY A 411 13.08 7.60 21.00
N ALA A 412 13.01 8.81 20.45
CA ALA A 412 13.41 10.02 21.16
C ALA A 412 12.19 10.86 21.60
N ASP A 413 12.42 11.75 22.54
CA ASP A 413 11.40 12.66 23.08
C ASP A 413 10.87 13.65 22.03
N VAL A 414 9.85 14.45 22.43
CA VAL A 414 9.24 15.50 21.59
C VAL A 414 10.27 16.52 21.11
N LEU A 415 11.29 16.78 21.89
CA LEU A 415 12.37 17.68 21.55
C LEU A 415 13.70 16.92 21.55
N VAL A 416 14.47 17.09 20.50
CA VAL A 416 15.78 16.45 20.30
C VAL A 416 16.86 17.51 20.30
N ALA A 417 17.78 17.42 21.25
CA ALA A 417 18.98 18.23 21.25
C ALA A 417 20.07 17.57 20.40
N ARG A 418 20.67 18.35 19.49
CA ARG A 418 21.80 17.93 18.66
C ARG A 418 22.70 19.13 18.39
N ASP A 419 24.01 18.99 18.63
CA ASP A 419 25.01 20.02 18.42
C ASP A 419 24.70 21.37 19.12
N GLY A 420 24.08 21.30 20.32
CA GLY A 420 23.64 22.48 21.06
C GLY A 420 22.36 23.15 20.57
N LEU A 421 21.74 22.62 19.52
CA LEU A 421 20.47 23.08 18.93
C LEU A 421 19.33 22.14 19.28
N VAL A 422 18.09 22.68 19.31
CA VAL A 422 16.90 21.91 19.67
C VAL A 422 15.95 21.82 18.46
N TYR A 423 15.52 20.62 18.18
CA TYR A 423 14.62 20.26 17.05
C TYR A 423 13.32 19.66 17.56
N GLY A 424 12.23 19.92 16.85
CA GLY A 424 10.94 19.25 17.07
C GLY A 424 10.94 17.85 16.45
N ASN A 425 10.63 16.83 17.24
CA ASN A 425 10.60 15.46 16.78
C ASN A 425 9.22 15.08 16.21
N ARG A 426 9.17 14.78 14.94
CA ARG A 426 7.94 14.32 14.26
C ARG A 426 7.55 12.89 14.63
N TRP A 427 8.51 12.07 15.09
CA TRP A 427 8.22 10.72 15.53
C TRP A 427 7.34 10.72 16.79
N ARG A 428 6.36 9.84 16.80
CA ARG A 428 5.52 9.51 17.95
C ARG A 428 5.44 8.01 18.08
N ASP A 429 5.54 7.50 19.30
CA ASP A 429 5.30 6.07 19.54
C ASP A 429 3.83 5.73 19.20
N ALA A 430 3.67 4.79 18.30
CA ALA A 430 2.38 4.33 17.82
C ALA A 430 2.21 2.80 18.06
N ARG A 431 3.06 2.23 18.92
CA ARG A 431 2.98 0.81 19.25
C ARG A 431 1.67 0.54 19.98
N PRO A 432 0.88 -0.43 19.52
CA PRO A 432 -0.30 -0.88 20.25
C PRO A 432 0.09 -1.55 21.56
N THR A 433 -0.82 -1.57 22.52
CA THR A 433 -0.62 -2.31 23.77
C THR A 433 -0.47 -3.80 23.47
N PRO A 434 0.65 -4.44 23.83
CA PRO A 434 0.84 -5.86 23.62
C PRO A 434 0.02 -6.67 24.64
N VAL A 435 -0.57 -7.79 24.21
CA VAL A 435 -1.34 -8.68 25.07
C VAL A 435 -0.82 -10.10 24.89
N ALA A 436 -0.36 -10.71 25.95
CA ALA A 436 0.16 -12.08 25.91
C ALA A 436 -0.92 -13.07 25.44
N GLY A 437 -0.54 -14.01 24.58
CA GLY A 437 -1.45 -15.00 24.00
C GLY A 437 -0.72 -16.13 23.29
N ASP A 438 -1.48 -17.07 22.73
CA ASP A 438 -0.93 -18.16 21.94
C ASP A 438 -0.43 -17.65 20.58
N ILE A 439 0.85 -17.85 20.27
CA ILE A 439 1.49 -17.47 19.01
C ILE A 439 1.73 -18.66 18.07
N THR A 440 1.24 -19.84 18.45
CA THR A 440 1.48 -21.09 17.69
C THR A 440 1.08 -20.97 16.20
N PRO A 441 -0.04 -20.33 15.81
CA PRO A 441 -0.38 -20.20 14.40
C PRO A 441 0.66 -19.42 13.59
N TRP A 442 1.20 -18.34 14.16
CA TRP A 442 2.24 -17.55 13.50
C TRP A 442 3.58 -18.29 13.49
N MET A 443 3.97 -18.95 14.60
CA MET A 443 5.21 -19.71 14.68
C MET A 443 5.24 -20.85 13.65
N ARG A 444 4.15 -21.58 13.45
CA ARG A 444 4.04 -22.60 12.39
C ARG A 444 4.22 -22.00 11.00
N HIS A 445 3.65 -20.81 10.76
CA HIS A 445 3.84 -20.13 9.49
C HIS A 445 5.29 -19.67 9.31
N LEU A 446 5.91 -19.14 10.36
CA LEU A 446 7.32 -18.75 10.39
C LEU A 446 8.26 -19.95 10.11
N GLU A 447 8.02 -21.09 10.75
CA GLU A 447 8.79 -22.33 10.52
C GLU A 447 8.64 -22.85 9.09
N ARG A 448 7.43 -22.72 8.51
CA ARG A 448 7.19 -23.08 7.11
C ARG A 448 7.92 -22.16 6.14
N MET A 449 8.00 -20.86 6.45
CA MET A 449 8.63 -19.86 5.58
C MET A 449 10.14 -19.79 5.75
N VAL A 450 10.64 -20.04 6.97
CA VAL A 450 12.06 -20.00 7.36
C VAL A 450 12.38 -21.28 8.14
N PRO A 451 12.56 -22.41 7.44
CA PRO A 451 12.74 -23.71 8.09
C PRO A 451 14.08 -23.83 8.83
N ILE A 452 15.12 -23.09 8.42
CA ILE A 452 16.44 -23.13 9.00
C ILE A 452 16.46 -22.36 10.34
N GLU A 453 16.80 -23.03 11.42
CA GLU A 453 16.68 -22.50 12.78
C GLU A 453 17.50 -21.21 12.99
N TYR A 454 18.79 -21.18 12.63
CA TYR A 454 19.61 -19.99 12.84
C TYR A 454 19.13 -18.77 12.03
N GLU A 455 18.55 -18.99 10.85
CA GLU A 455 17.94 -17.94 10.02
C GLU A 455 16.66 -17.41 10.68
N ARG A 456 15.83 -18.30 11.17
CA ARG A 456 14.59 -17.99 11.90
C ARG A 456 14.88 -17.22 13.17
N GLU A 457 15.86 -17.68 13.97
CA GLU A 457 16.30 -17.01 15.19
C GLU A 457 16.83 -15.59 14.90
N HIS A 458 17.63 -15.43 13.85
CA HIS A 458 18.13 -14.11 13.46
C HIS A 458 16.99 -13.18 13.03
N LEU A 459 16.01 -13.64 12.23
CA LEU A 459 14.85 -12.87 11.84
C LEU A 459 14.01 -12.43 13.07
N LEU A 460 13.76 -13.34 13.98
CA LEU A 460 13.06 -13.06 15.26
C LEU A 460 13.79 -12.01 16.09
N ASN A 461 15.12 -12.10 16.17
CA ASN A 461 15.94 -11.13 16.92
C ASN A 461 15.91 -9.75 16.27
N VAL A 462 15.96 -9.65 14.94
CA VAL A 462 15.82 -8.39 14.20
C VAL A 462 14.47 -7.74 14.50
N MET A 463 13.38 -8.50 14.38
CA MET A 463 12.03 -7.99 14.63
C MET A 463 11.87 -7.54 16.09
N ALA A 464 12.25 -8.38 17.05
CA ALA A 464 12.13 -8.09 18.48
C ALA A 464 13.00 -6.89 18.89
N HIS A 465 14.25 -6.84 18.42
CA HIS A 465 15.13 -5.70 18.70
C HIS A 465 14.57 -4.39 18.19
N LYS A 466 14.01 -4.37 16.98
CA LYS A 466 13.41 -3.16 16.43
C LYS A 466 12.16 -2.72 17.19
N VAL A 467 11.34 -3.67 17.65
CA VAL A 467 10.17 -3.39 18.50
C VAL A 467 10.58 -2.81 19.86
N GLN A 468 11.59 -3.40 20.51
CA GLN A 468 12.02 -3.00 21.86
C GLN A 468 12.87 -1.72 21.86
N TYR A 469 13.68 -1.51 20.83
CA TYR A 469 14.66 -0.42 20.76
C TYR A 469 14.50 0.41 19.47
N PRO A 470 13.44 1.23 19.35
CA PRO A 470 13.18 2.04 18.17
C PRO A 470 14.34 3.00 17.83
N SER A 471 15.10 3.42 18.85
CA SER A 471 16.25 4.32 18.70
C SER A 471 17.49 3.64 18.14
N HIS A 472 17.56 2.32 18.14
CA HIS A 472 18.73 1.60 17.66
C HIS A 472 18.70 1.41 16.14
N LYS A 473 19.85 1.66 15.51
CA LYS A 473 20.08 1.33 14.10
C LYS A 473 20.50 -0.12 13.96
N ILE A 474 19.77 -0.89 13.18
CA ILE A 474 20.19 -2.19 12.70
C ILE A 474 20.89 -1.98 11.36
N ASN A 475 22.16 -2.38 11.24
CA ASN A 475 23.02 -2.07 10.09
C ASN A 475 22.90 -3.07 8.92
N HIS A 476 21.79 -3.78 8.86
CA HIS A 476 21.44 -4.62 7.72
C HIS A 476 19.95 -4.59 7.44
N ALA A 477 19.59 -4.88 6.22
CA ALA A 477 18.23 -5.03 5.73
C ALA A 477 17.83 -6.50 5.71
N VAL A 478 16.53 -6.76 5.75
CA VAL A 478 15.95 -8.09 5.57
C VAL A 478 15.34 -8.18 4.17
N LEU A 479 15.74 -9.18 3.39
CA LEU A 479 15.14 -9.52 2.10
C LEU A 479 14.48 -10.89 2.20
N ILE A 480 13.17 -10.94 2.02
CA ILE A 480 12.40 -12.18 2.03
C ILE A 480 11.91 -12.46 0.61
N GLY A 481 12.59 -13.43 -0.04
CA GLY A 481 12.20 -13.90 -1.35
C GLY A 481 11.33 -15.16 -1.28
N GLY A 482 10.66 -15.50 -2.39
CA GLY A 482 9.86 -16.72 -2.50
C GLY A 482 8.74 -16.60 -3.53
N HIS A 483 8.06 -17.71 -3.78
CA HIS A 483 6.98 -17.78 -4.76
C HIS A 483 5.83 -16.82 -4.45
N PRO A 484 5.14 -16.27 -5.47
CA PRO A 484 3.92 -15.50 -5.27
C PRO A 484 2.87 -16.29 -4.47
N GLY A 485 2.26 -15.65 -3.48
CA GLY A 485 1.24 -16.27 -2.65
C GLY A 485 1.77 -17.26 -1.59
N SER A 486 3.08 -17.35 -1.35
CA SER A 486 3.65 -18.18 -0.28
C SER A 486 3.34 -17.68 1.14
N GLY A 487 2.96 -16.40 1.29
CA GLY A 487 2.61 -15.78 2.58
C GLY A 487 3.70 -14.92 3.21
N LYS A 488 4.61 -14.36 2.40
CA LYS A 488 5.70 -13.46 2.86
C LYS A 488 5.16 -12.25 3.64
N ASP A 489 4.20 -11.55 3.05
CA ASP A 489 3.57 -10.37 3.66
C ASP A 489 2.79 -10.76 4.92
N THR A 490 2.10 -11.90 4.87
CA THR A 490 1.35 -12.46 6.02
C THR A 490 2.27 -12.77 7.19
N LEU A 491 3.50 -13.26 6.93
CA LEU A 491 4.51 -13.53 7.95
C LEU A 491 4.91 -12.26 8.71
N MET A 492 5.13 -11.16 7.98
CA MET A 492 5.65 -9.91 8.54
C MET A 492 4.55 -8.97 9.04
N ALA A 493 3.29 -9.22 8.70
CA ALA A 493 2.17 -8.36 9.11
C ALA A 493 2.11 -8.08 10.62
N PRO A 494 2.31 -9.06 11.54
CA PRO A 494 2.31 -8.79 12.98
C PRO A 494 3.50 -7.92 13.45
N PHE A 495 4.64 -8.00 12.77
CA PHE A 495 5.78 -7.12 13.06
C PHE A 495 5.47 -5.67 12.72
N PHE A 496 4.92 -5.39 11.55
CA PHE A 496 4.50 -4.03 11.18
C PHE A 496 3.40 -3.51 12.12
N TRP A 497 2.48 -4.38 12.52
CA TRP A 497 1.46 -4.03 13.50
C TRP A 497 2.08 -3.71 14.89
N ALA A 498 3.08 -4.45 15.32
CA ALA A 498 3.77 -4.19 16.58
C ALA A 498 4.52 -2.85 16.60
N ILE A 499 4.90 -2.31 15.42
CA ILE A 499 5.55 -0.99 15.28
C ILE A 499 4.53 0.15 15.23
N GLY A 500 3.44 0.00 14.48
CA GLY A 500 2.58 1.13 14.13
C GLY A 500 1.08 0.87 14.15
N GLY A 501 0.64 -0.25 14.72
CA GLY A 501 -0.77 -0.61 14.81
C GLY A 501 -1.43 -0.85 13.44
N ASN A 502 -2.75 -0.76 13.42
CA ASN A 502 -3.55 -0.94 12.22
C ASN A 502 -3.24 0.11 11.13
N ALA A 503 -2.88 1.32 11.54
CA ALA A 503 -2.51 2.40 10.62
C ALA A 503 -1.10 2.26 10.04
N LYS A 504 -0.32 1.23 10.48
CA LYS A 504 1.10 1.09 10.15
C LYS A 504 1.89 2.41 10.36
N ALA A 505 1.52 3.20 11.37
CA ALA A 505 2.25 4.41 11.70
C ALA A 505 3.73 4.08 11.90
N ASN A 506 4.64 4.97 11.56
CA ASN A 506 6.09 4.72 11.57
C ASN A 506 6.59 3.61 10.61
N CYS A 507 5.73 3.07 9.74
CA CYS A 507 6.11 2.19 8.65
C CYS A 507 5.82 2.88 7.32
N SER A 508 6.78 2.88 6.39
CA SER A 508 6.60 3.37 5.03
C SER A 508 6.52 2.21 4.06
N LEU A 509 5.44 2.13 3.29
CA LEU A 509 5.33 1.20 2.17
C LEU A 509 5.83 1.90 0.91
N VAL A 510 6.88 1.34 0.30
CA VAL A 510 7.55 1.92 -0.87
C VAL A 510 7.47 0.95 -2.04
N ARG A 511 7.08 1.47 -3.19
CA ARG A 511 7.12 0.74 -4.45
C ARG A 511 8.47 0.95 -5.14
N ASN A 512 8.81 0.03 -6.03
CA ASN A 512 10.10 0.06 -6.72
C ASN A 512 10.35 1.38 -7.48
N GLU A 513 9.31 1.95 -8.11
CA GLU A 513 9.37 3.21 -8.84
C GLU A 513 9.61 4.42 -7.92
N GLU A 514 9.18 4.34 -6.67
CA GLU A 514 9.30 5.41 -5.68
C GLU A 514 10.71 5.51 -5.09
N LEU A 515 11.48 4.41 -5.13
CA LEU A 515 12.86 4.38 -4.61
C LEU A 515 13.82 5.32 -5.36
N THR A 516 13.49 5.66 -6.59
CA THR A 516 14.29 6.56 -7.44
C THR A 516 13.78 8.00 -7.45
N GLN A 517 12.71 8.30 -6.68
CA GLN A 517 12.15 9.64 -6.62
C GLN A 517 13.01 10.60 -5.80
N GLN A 518 12.94 11.88 -6.15
CA GLN A 518 13.69 12.96 -5.50
C GLN A 518 13.25 13.21 -4.05
N TRP A 519 12.02 12.80 -3.66
CA TRP A 519 11.42 13.17 -2.39
C TRP A 519 11.63 12.10 -1.31
N GLY A 520 12.11 12.52 -0.14
CA GLY A 520 12.52 11.63 0.95
C GLY A 520 11.43 11.26 1.96
N TYR A 521 10.13 11.45 1.66
CA TYR A 521 9.03 11.18 2.61
C TYR A 521 9.04 9.75 3.17
N ALA A 522 9.41 8.78 2.35
CA ALA A 522 9.49 7.39 2.76
C ALA A 522 10.55 7.10 3.84
N LEU A 523 11.47 8.04 4.08
CA LEU A 523 12.52 7.93 5.09
C LEU A 523 12.07 8.39 6.48
N GLU A 524 10.89 9.01 6.61
CA GLU A 524 10.25 9.32 7.89
C GLU A 524 9.59 8.08 8.48
N CYS A 525 10.37 7.04 8.78
CA CYS A 525 9.84 5.79 9.30
C CYS A 525 10.85 5.06 10.20
N GLU A 526 10.35 4.13 11.00
CA GLU A 526 11.16 3.14 11.70
C GLU A 526 11.47 1.92 10.82
N VAL A 527 10.49 1.55 10.01
CA VAL A 527 10.58 0.41 9.08
C VAL A 527 10.14 0.84 7.69
N MET A 528 11.02 0.65 6.72
CA MET A 528 10.71 0.81 5.30
C MET A 528 10.38 -0.55 4.70
N GLU A 529 9.13 -0.75 4.33
CA GLU A 529 8.64 -1.93 3.63
C GLU A 529 8.75 -1.70 2.11
N ILE A 530 9.53 -2.52 1.41
CA ILE A 530 9.59 -2.52 -0.05
C ILE A 530 8.73 -3.70 -0.53
N ALA A 531 7.56 -3.41 -1.08
CA ALA A 531 6.53 -4.39 -1.37
C ALA A 531 6.95 -5.43 -2.43
N GLU A 532 7.64 -4.99 -3.47
CA GLU A 532 8.15 -5.87 -4.52
C GLU A 532 9.48 -5.33 -5.04
N LEU A 533 10.57 -5.90 -4.55
CA LEU A 533 11.90 -5.58 -5.05
C LEU A 533 12.11 -6.34 -6.37
N ARG A 534 12.17 -5.60 -7.47
CA ARG A 534 12.26 -6.16 -8.81
C ARG A 534 13.03 -5.23 -9.74
N GLN A 535 14.10 -5.74 -10.37
CA GLN A 535 14.84 -5.01 -11.38
C GLN A 535 15.33 -5.96 -12.49
N SER A 536 14.89 -5.69 -13.71
CA SER A 536 15.18 -6.54 -14.87
C SER A 536 16.63 -6.42 -15.35
N GLU A 537 17.21 -5.21 -15.29
CA GLU A 537 18.56 -4.98 -15.80
C GLU A 537 19.62 -4.94 -14.70
N ALA A 538 20.81 -5.49 -15.00
CA ALA A 538 21.92 -5.51 -14.04
C ALA A 538 22.39 -4.10 -13.63
N LYS A 539 22.27 -3.11 -14.52
CA LYS A 539 22.59 -1.71 -14.24
C LYS A 539 21.65 -1.12 -13.20
N ASP A 540 20.35 -1.42 -13.33
CA ASP A 540 19.32 -0.90 -12.43
C ASP A 540 19.39 -1.57 -11.07
N ARG A 541 19.76 -2.86 -11.01
CA ARG A 541 20.02 -3.58 -9.75
C ARG A 541 21.16 -2.95 -8.94
N ARG A 542 22.25 -2.54 -9.61
CA ARG A 542 23.36 -1.81 -8.96
C ARG A 542 22.99 -0.39 -8.55
N ALA A 543 22.22 0.30 -9.37
CA ALA A 543 21.72 1.65 -9.02
C ALA A 543 20.85 1.60 -7.77
N LEU A 544 19.94 0.64 -7.70
CA LEU A 544 19.07 0.41 -6.56
C LEU A 544 19.86 0.08 -5.28
N GLU A 545 20.85 -0.82 -5.37
CA GLU A 545 21.73 -1.14 -4.25
C GLU A 545 22.44 0.13 -3.73
N ASN A 546 22.98 0.95 -4.63
CA ASN A 546 23.64 2.20 -4.24
C ASN A 546 22.70 3.21 -3.58
N THR A 547 21.44 3.26 -4.01
CA THR A 547 20.40 4.11 -3.42
C THR A 547 20.05 3.66 -2.00
N LEU A 548 19.97 2.35 -1.77
CA LEU A 548 19.59 1.78 -0.46
C LEU A 548 20.76 1.74 0.54
N LYS A 549 22.01 1.67 0.09
CA LYS A 549 23.20 1.62 0.97
C LYS A 549 23.19 2.61 2.12
N PRO A 550 22.98 3.92 1.89
CA PRO A 550 23.00 4.91 2.96
C PRO A 550 21.83 4.81 3.92
N VAL A 551 20.72 4.18 3.49
CA VAL A 551 19.54 3.96 4.34
C VAL A 551 19.72 2.73 5.21
N ILE A 552 20.30 1.65 4.66
CA ILE A 552 20.45 0.36 5.34
C ILE A 552 21.46 0.45 6.49
N ALA A 553 22.58 1.11 6.33
CA ALA A 553 23.66 1.12 7.32
C ALA A 553 24.11 2.53 7.68
N ALA A 554 24.48 2.72 8.94
CA ALA A 554 25.19 3.89 9.41
C ALA A 554 26.71 3.63 9.42
N PRO A 555 27.59 4.61 9.09
CA PRO A 555 27.23 5.91 8.54
C PRO A 555 26.57 5.86 7.16
N PRO A 556 25.72 6.83 6.78
CA PRO A 556 25.50 8.11 7.47
C PRO A 556 24.53 8.01 8.66
N GLU A 557 24.83 8.78 9.71
CA GLU A 557 23.99 8.91 10.91
C GLU A 557 22.71 9.72 10.64
N LEU A 558 22.75 10.57 9.62
CA LEU A 558 21.69 11.49 9.24
C LEU A 558 21.29 11.26 7.79
N LEU A 559 19.99 11.26 7.54
CA LEU A 559 19.38 11.21 6.22
C LEU A 559 18.73 12.55 5.90
N THR A 560 18.89 13.04 4.68
CA THR A 560 18.22 14.26 4.22
C THR A 560 16.81 13.92 3.76
N ILE A 561 15.82 14.51 4.42
CA ILE A 561 14.42 14.41 4.03
C ILE A 561 14.09 15.61 3.14
N GLN A 562 13.89 15.34 1.85
CA GLN A 562 13.44 16.35 0.90
C GLN A 562 11.92 16.37 0.84
N ARG A 563 11.33 17.57 0.89
CA ARG A 563 9.88 17.78 0.88
C ARG A 563 9.50 18.76 -0.23
N LYS A 564 8.40 18.47 -0.91
CA LYS A 564 7.92 19.34 -2.00
C LYS A 564 7.44 20.69 -1.45
N GLY A 565 8.07 21.76 -1.90
CA GLY A 565 7.69 23.13 -1.50
C GLY A 565 8.03 23.54 -0.05
N LEU A 566 8.80 22.72 0.66
CA LEU A 566 9.26 22.99 2.02
C LEU A 566 10.78 22.83 2.11
N HIS A 567 11.39 23.40 3.15
CA HIS A 567 12.81 23.19 3.41
C HIS A 567 13.12 21.73 3.73
N PRO A 568 14.21 21.17 3.19
CA PRO A 568 14.68 19.85 3.57
C PRO A 568 15.17 19.87 5.02
N TYR A 569 15.07 18.74 5.70
CA TYR A 569 15.60 18.60 7.04
C TYR A 569 16.36 17.28 7.24
N MET A 570 17.10 17.17 8.34
CA MET A 570 17.91 16.01 8.65
C MET A 570 17.20 15.13 9.67
N ALA A 571 16.95 13.86 9.30
CA ALA A 571 16.42 12.82 10.17
C ALA A 571 17.54 11.88 10.65
N LEU A 572 17.42 11.35 11.87
CA LEU A 572 18.33 10.31 12.34
C LEU A 572 18.09 8.99 11.59
N ASN A 573 19.17 8.40 11.08
CA ASN A 573 19.10 7.12 10.36
C ASN A 573 18.84 5.95 11.32
N ARG A 574 17.56 5.67 11.58
CA ARG A 574 17.11 4.54 12.42
C ARG A 574 16.21 3.57 11.64
N VAL A 575 16.21 3.70 10.31
CA VAL A 575 15.36 2.93 9.41
C VAL A 575 15.86 1.48 9.32
N LEU A 576 14.96 0.52 9.51
CA LEU A 576 15.14 -0.88 9.13
C LEU A 576 14.45 -1.09 7.76
N VAL A 577 15.19 -1.58 6.77
CA VAL A 577 14.63 -1.92 5.47
C VAL A 577 14.20 -3.39 5.48
N VAL A 578 12.95 -3.64 5.12
CA VAL A 578 12.37 -4.97 4.89
C VAL A 578 11.87 -5.02 3.45
N ALA A 579 12.45 -5.88 2.64
CA ALA A 579 12.12 -5.99 1.24
C ALA A 579 11.54 -7.38 0.91
N PHE A 580 10.55 -7.40 0.03
CA PHE A 580 9.99 -8.63 -0.51
C PHE A 580 10.35 -8.79 -1.98
N SER A 581 10.53 -10.03 -2.44
CA SER A 581 10.77 -10.31 -3.85
C SER A 581 10.20 -11.65 -4.28
N ASN A 582 9.83 -11.73 -5.54
CA ASN A 582 9.50 -12.97 -6.21
C ASN A 582 10.65 -13.44 -7.13
N GLU A 583 11.74 -12.67 -7.19
CA GLU A 583 12.90 -12.91 -8.05
C GLU A 583 14.17 -13.09 -7.21
N ARG A 584 14.97 -14.15 -7.49
CA ARG A 584 16.24 -14.40 -6.79
C ARG A 584 17.32 -13.36 -7.15
N ALA A 585 17.23 -12.74 -8.30
CA ALA A 585 18.16 -11.72 -8.76
C ALA A 585 17.55 -10.30 -8.72
N ALA A 586 16.75 -10.01 -7.71
CA ALA A 586 16.06 -8.73 -7.58
C ALA A 586 16.99 -7.53 -7.37
N ILE A 587 18.12 -7.74 -6.73
CA ILE A 587 19.14 -6.72 -6.43
C ILE A 587 20.53 -7.30 -6.66
N SER A 588 21.51 -6.43 -6.96
CA SER A 588 22.92 -6.86 -7.07
C SER A 588 23.56 -6.89 -5.69
N ILE A 589 23.88 -8.09 -5.20
CA ILE A 589 24.52 -8.28 -3.90
C ILE A 589 25.96 -8.69 -4.15
N PRO A 590 26.98 -7.90 -3.73
CA PRO A 590 28.37 -8.31 -3.77
C PRO A 590 28.66 -9.51 -2.86
N SER A 591 29.66 -10.29 -3.18
CA SER A 591 30.05 -11.47 -2.38
C SER A 591 30.54 -11.12 -0.96
N ASP A 592 31.09 -9.91 -0.78
CA ASP A 592 31.55 -9.36 0.49
C ASP A 592 30.50 -8.50 1.20
N ASP A 593 29.25 -8.57 0.74
CA ASP A 593 28.16 -7.77 1.33
C ASP A 593 27.89 -8.13 2.79
N ARG A 594 27.77 -7.11 3.61
CA ARG A 594 27.45 -7.19 5.04
C ARG A 594 26.12 -6.50 5.42
N ARG A 595 25.34 -6.08 4.41
CA ARG A 595 24.15 -5.25 4.60
C ARG A 595 22.85 -5.98 4.37
N TRP A 596 22.86 -7.15 3.73
CA TRP A 596 21.64 -7.87 3.41
C TRP A 596 21.57 -9.20 4.17
N PHE A 597 20.51 -9.39 4.89
CA PHE A 597 20.06 -10.69 5.39
C PHE A 597 19.01 -11.23 4.42
N CYS A 598 19.37 -12.21 3.63
CA CYS A 598 18.51 -12.74 2.58
C CYS A 598 17.92 -14.07 2.99
N LEU A 599 16.62 -14.20 2.88
CA LEU A 599 15.86 -15.42 3.08
C LEU A 599 15.14 -15.79 1.79
N TRP A 600 14.98 -17.08 1.56
CA TRP A 600 14.18 -17.55 0.44
C TRP A 600 13.23 -18.65 0.90
N ALA A 601 11.92 -18.34 0.86
CA ALA A 601 10.88 -19.31 1.18
C ALA A 601 10.64 -20.24 -0.02
N GLU A 602 11.07 -21.50 0.09
CA GLU A 602 10.73 -22.56 -0.86
C GLU A 602 9.29 -23.06 -0.70
N ALA A 603 8.58 -22.53 0.28
CA ALA A 603 7.19 -22.89 0.56
C ALA A 603 6.30 -22.66 -0.66
N ALA A 604 5.51 -23.65 -1.01
CA ALA A 604 4.47 -23.53 -2.03
C ALA A 604 3.45 -22.45 -1.67
N ARG A 605 2.62 -22.08 -2.64
CA ARG A 605 1.49 -21.17 -2.39
C ARG A 605 0.68 -21.66 -1.18
N MET A 606 0.36 -20.74 -0.28
CA MET A 606 -0.46 -21.03 0.90
C MET A 606 -1.88 -21.38 0.44
N PRO A 607 -2.46 -22.49 0.92
CA PRO A 607 -3.87 -22.78 0.68
C PRO A 607 -4.76 -21.64 1.18
N GLU A 608 -5.80 -21.32 0.45
CA GLU A 608 -6.68 -20.19 0.78
C GLU A 608 -7.32 -20.34 2.17
N ALA A 609 -7.74 -21.56 2.53
CA ALA A 609 -8.28 -21.84 3.85
C ALA A 609 -7.31 -21.53 4.99
N ASP A 610 -6.00 -21.86 4.80
CA ASP A 610 -4.96 -21.59 5.80
C ASP A 610 -4.67 -20.08 5.89
N ALA A 611 -4.66 -19.38 4.75
CA ALA A 611 -4.51 -17.94 4.72
C ALA A 611 -5.66 -17.24 5.45
N VAL A 612 -6.91 -17.63 5.15
CA VAL A 612 -8.10 -17.09 5.82
C VAL A 612 -8.06 -17.38 7.31
N ALA A 613 -7.72 -18.61 7.72
CA ALA A 613 -7.63 -18.99 9.13
C ALA A 613 -6.57 -18.16 9.88
N LEU A 614 -5.39 -17.97 9.27
CA LEU A 614 -4.30 -17.19 9.87
C LEU A 614 -4.67 -15.70 9.98
N TRP A 615 -5.27 -15.10 8.93
CA TRP A 615 -5.75 -13.72 8.98
C TRP A 615 -6.88 -13.53 9.98
N ASN A 616 -7.81 -14.48 10.06
CA ASN A 616 -8.85 -14.46 11.09
C ASN A 616 -8.25 -14.52 12.51
N TRP A 617 -7.23 -15.35 12.73
CA TRP A 617 -6.54 -15.39 14.00
C TRP A 617 -5.82 -14.07 14.32
N TYR A 618 -5.15 -13.44 13.34
CA TYR A 618 -4.53 -12.12 13.52
C TYR A 618 -5.55 -11.08 13.95
N GLN A 619 -6.63 -10.94 13.17
CA GLN A 619 -7.58 -9.84 13.30
C GLN A 619 -8.62 -10.07 14.40
N ASN A 620 -9.01 -11.32 14.59
CA ASN A 620 -10.20 -11.67 15.33
C ASN A 620 -9.94 -12.46 16.63
N CYS A 621 -8.76 -13.01 16.81
CA CYS A 621 -8.42 -13.81 17.98
C CYS A 621 -7.22 -13.23 18.75
N GLY A 622 -6.91 -11.95 18.56
CA GLY A 622 -5.83 -11.26 19.27
C GLY A 622 -4.42 -11.64 18.80
N GLY A 623 -4.26 -12.27 17.63
CA GLY A 623 -2.98 -12.76 17.14
C GLY A 623 -1.94 -11.67 16.96
N PHE A 624 -2.33 -10.48 16.45
CA PHE A 624 -1.42 -9.34 16.34
C PHE A 624 -0.85 -8.91 17.70
N ALA A 625 -1.72 -8.78 18.71
CA ALA A 625 -1.31 -8.36 20.05
C ALA A 625 -0.44 -9.43 20.74
N ALA A 626 -0.74 -10.72 20.53
CA ALA A 626 0.04 -11.82 21.05
C ALA A 626 1.46 -11.87 20.48
N VAL A 627 1.61 -11.72 19.15
CA VAL A 627 2.93 -11.64 18.51
C VAL A 627 3.69 -10.39 18.94
N ALA A 628 3.01 -9.24 19.08
CA ALA A 628 3.62 -8.03 19.61
C ALA A 628 4.16 -8.26 21.04
N ALA A 629 3.39 -8.91 21.92
CA ALA A 629 3.83 -9.24 23.27
C ALA A 629 5.06 -10.16 23.25
N TYR A 630 5.07 -11.17 22.40
CA TYR A 630 6.22 -12.04 22.23
C TYR A 630 7.47 -11.27 21.77
N LEU A 631 7.34 -10.39 20.78
CA LEU A 631 8.46 -9.57 20.29
C LEU A 631 8.97 -8.59 21.35
N HIS A 632 8.09 -8.02 22.17
CA HIS A 632 8.46 -7.15 23.30
C HIS A 632 9.20 -7.88 24.42
N THR A 633 8.88 -9.15 24.67
CA THR A 633 9.42 -9.92 25.81
C THR A 633 10.57 -10.84 25.42
N ARG A 634 10.83 -11.04 24.12
CA ARG A 634 11.92 -11.88 23.65
C ARG A 634 13.27 -11.33 24.10
N ASP A 635 14.12 -12.20 24.66
CA ASP A 635 15.50 -11.84 25.00
C ASP A 635 16.33 -11.59 23.71
N VAL A 636 16.80 -10.37 23.56
CA VAL A 636 17.67 -9.93 22.46
C VAL A 636 19.01 -9.40 22.98
N SER A 637 19.39 -9.70 24.21
CA SER A 637 20.63 -9.23 24.82
C SER A 637 21.89 -9.67 24.08
N ALA A 638 21.84 -10.84 23.44
CA ALA A 638 22.93 -11.37 22.61
C ALA A 638 22.93 -10.85 21.16
N PHE A 639 21.90 -10.13 20.73
CA PHE A 639 21.80 -9.63 19.37
C PHE A 639 22.62 -8.36 19.20
N ASN A 640 23.54 -8.36 18.23
CA ASN A 640 24.33 -7.19 17.87
C ASN A 640 23.72 -6.49 16.64
N PRO A 641 23.03 -5.34 16.80
CA PRO A 641 22.41 -4.63 15.67
C PRO A 641 23.41 -4.04 14.69
N GLY A 642 24.66 -3.81 15.12
CA GLY A 642 25.77 -3.34 14.25
C GLY A 642 26.53 -4.47 13.57
N GLY A 643 26.23 -5.73 13.90
CA GLY A 643 26.92 -6.92 13.39
C GLY A 643 26.59 -7.22 11.92
N THR A 644 27.45 -8.04 11.31
CA THR A 644 27.18 -8.61 9.99
C THR A 644 26.11 -9.70 10.12
N PRO A 645 25.06 -9.68 9.30
CA PRO A 645 24.04 -10.73 9.33
C PRO A 645 24.62 -12.09 8.91
N PRO A 646 23.99 -13.21 9.31
CA PRO A 646 24.40 -14.54 8.89
C PRO A 646 24.44 -14.66 7.36
N MET A 647 25.44 -15.42 6.88
CA MET A 647 25.46 -15.84 5.49
C MET A 647 24.45 -16.98 5.31
N THR A 648 23.48 -16.79 4.43
CA THR A 648 22.44 -17.77 4.11
C THR A 648 22.69 -18.38 2.74
N GLU A 649 22.16 -19.58 2.51
CA GLU A 649 22.21 -20.21 1.18
C GLU A 649 21.48 -19.32 0.14
N ALA A 650 20.34 -18.75 0.52
CA ALA A 650 19.61 -17.79 -0.32
C ALA A 650 20.48 -16.61 -0.75
N LYS A 651 21.27 -16.04 0.17
CA LYS A 651 22.19 -14.96 -0.16
C LYS A 651 23.29 -15.41 -1.11
N MET A 652 23.87 -16.58 -0.90
CA MET A 652 24.89 -17.14 -1.81
C MET A 652 24.33 -17.28 -3.24
N ILE A 653 23.14 -17.85 -3.39
CA ILE A 653 22.49 -18.00 -4.70
C ILE A 653 22.21 -16.63 -5.33
N MET A 654 21.73 -15.66 -4.56
CA MET A 654 21.47 -14.30 -5.05
C MET A 654 22.75 -13.60 -5.52
N VAL A 655 23.86 -13.76 -4.81
CA VAL A 655 25.17 -13.27 -5.21
C VAL A 655 25.59 -13.88 -6.54
N GLU A 656 25.49 -15.21 -6.70
CA GLU A 656 25.83 -15.90 -7.93
C GLU A 656 24.99 -15.45 -9.12
N GLN A 657 23.66 -15.38 -8.95
CA GLN A 657 22.75 -14.95 -10.01
C GLN A 657 22.84 -13.45 -10.33
N GLY A 658 23.29 -12.65 -9.39
CA GLY A 658 23.51 -11.21 -9.56
C GLY A 658 24.80 -10.85 -10.32
N ARG A 659 25.72 -11.81 -10.50
CA ARG A 659 26.97 -11.59 -11.24
C ARG A 659 26.72 -11.33 -12.71
N SER A 660 27.53 -10.44 -13.28
CA SER A 660 27.60 -10.31 -14.73
C SER A 660 28.27 -11.54 -15.35
N MET A 661 28.03 -11.78 -16.63
CA MET A 661 28.72 -12.89 -17.36
C MET A 661 30.24 -12.80 -17.23
N GLY A 662 30.79 -11.57 -17.21
CA GLY A 662 32.23 -11.35 -17.04
C GLY A 662 32.74 -11.71 -15.64
N GLU A 663 32.00 -11.35 -14.61
CA GLU A 663 32.31 -11.69 -13.21
C GLU A 663 32.24 -13.22 -13.02
N SER A 664 31.17 -13.87 -13.49
CA SER A 664 31.03 -15.33 -13.42
C SER A 664 32.17 -16.06 -14.12
N TYR A 665 32.53 -15.61 -15.32
CA TYR A 665 33.66 -16.17 -16.07
C TYR A 665 34.97 -16.02 -15.30
N LEU A 666 35.27 -14.85 -14.74
CA LEU A 666 36.48 -14.61 -13.96
C LEU A 666 36.54 -15.48 -12.70
N VAL A 667 35.44 -15.57 -11.95
CA VAL A 667 35.39 -16.42 -10.75
C VAL A 667 35.63 -17.89 -11.12
N ASP A 668 35.01 -18.39 -12.20
CA ASP A 668 35.17 -19.77 -12.65
C ASP A 668 36.64 -20.11 -13.02
N ILE A 669 37.27 -19.28 -13.86
CA ILE A 669 38.66 -19.53 -14.29
C ILE A 669 39.68 -19.39 -13.15
N ILE A 670 39.46 -18.46 -12.21
CA ILE A 670 40.30 -18.24 -11.03
C ILE A 670 40.16 -19.41 -10.05
N THR A 671 38.94 -19.83 -9.76
CA THR A 671 38.63 -20.92 -8.81
C THR A 671 39.18 -22.24 -9.33
N ARG A 672 39.03 -22.53 -10.64
CA ARG A 672 39.55 -23.73 -11.29
C ARG A 672 41.03 -23.64 -11.66
N ARG A 673 41.67 -22.50 -11.40
CA ARG A 673 43.08 -22.24 -11.75
C ARG A 673 43.38 -22.50 -13.22
N LEU A 674 42.54 -21.97 -14.10
CA LEU A 674 42.75 -22.16 -15.55
C LEU A 674 43.63 -21.04 -16.12
N GLY A 675 44.42 -21.38 -17.17
CA GLY A 675 45.25 -20.44 -17.91
C GLY A 675 46.20 -19.64 -17.03
N ASP A 676 46.12 -18.32 -17.05
CA ASP A 676 46.98 -17.39 -16.29
C ASP A 676 46.94 -17.60 -14.76
N PHE A 677 46.03 -18.39 -14.24
CA PHE A 677 45.88 -18.66 -12.81
C PHE A 677 46.44 -20.04 -12.38
N GLY A 678 46.94 -20.84 -13.30
CA GLY A 678 47.36 -22.23 -13.08
C GLY A 678 48.41 -22.40 -12.01
N GLU A 679 49.40 -21.53 -11.95
CA GLU A 679 50.50 -21.58 -10.98
C GLU A 679 50.12 -20.99 -9.59
N GLY A 680 48.90 -20.55 -9.42
CA GLY A 680 48.43 -19.93 -8.16
C GLY A 680 49.00 -18.53 -7.90
N VAL A 681 49.63 -17.88 -8.87
CA VAL A 681 50.19 -16.53 -8.77
C VAL A 681 49.90 -15.76 -10.04
N VAL A 682 49.41 -14.51 -9.84
CA VAL A 682 49.26 -13.52 -10.92
C VAL A 682 50.15 -12.32 -10.62
N ALA A 683 51.05 -11.98 -11.59
CA ALA A 683 51.94 -10.83 -11.49
C ALA A 683 51.86 -10.01 -12.78
N ALA A 684 50.81 -9.24 -13.00
CA ALA A 684 50.58 -8.50 -14.23
C ALA A 684 49.86 -7.14 -13.97
N PRO A 685 49.97 -6.18 -14.89
CA PRO A 685 49.04 -5.08 -14.92
C PRO A 685 47.62 -5.59 -15.23
N PHE A 686 46.63 -5.24 -14.41
CA PHE A 686 45.28 -5.78 -14.56
C PHE A 686 44.63 -5.48 -15.93
N TYR A 687 44.92 -4.33 -16.51
CA TYR A 687 44.46 -4.01 -17.86
C TYR A 687 44.94 -5.02 -18.89
N SER A 688 46.25 -5.29 -18.91
CA SER A 688 46.86 -6.24 -19.85
C SER A 688 46.34 -7.68 -19.62
N LEU A 689 46.11 -8.06 -18.37
CA LEU A 689 45.53 -9.36 -18.05
C LEU A 689 44.06 -9.45 -18.52
N CYS A 690 43.26 -8.43 -18.26
CA CYS A 690 41.89 -8.38 -18.75
C CYS A 690 41.80 -8.42 -20.28
N ASP A 691 42.67 -7.72 -21.00
CA ASP A 691 42.72 -7.73 -22.47
C ASP A 691 43.02 -9.12 -23.01
N ARG A 692 44.00 -9.85 -22.39
CA ARG A 692 44.30 -11.26 -22.77
C ARG A 692 43.11 -12.17 -22.51
N LEU A 693 42.55 -12.10 -21.33
CA LEU A 693 41.39 -12.92 -20.95
C LEU A 693 40.16 -12.60 -21.78
N GLN A 694 39.99 -11.32 -22.22
CA GLN A 694 38.92 -10.91 -23.10
C GLN A 694 38.95 -11.64 -24.46
N GLY A 695 40.16 -11.90 -24.97
CA GLY A 695 40.36 -12.70 -26.21
C GLY A 695 39.96 -14.15 -26.05
N GLN A 696 39.90 -14.67 -24.84
CA GLN A 696 39.58 -16.09 -24.54
C GLN A 696 38.10 -16.23 -24.07
N ALA A 697 37.47 -15.16 -23.72
CA ALA A 697 36.07 -15.13 -23.23
C ALA A 697 35.07 -15.34 -24.38
N ALA A 698 33.90 -15.89 -24.07
CA ALA A 698 32.83 -16.06 -25.02
C ALA A 698 32.31 -14.68 -25.58
N PRO A 699 31.77 -14.65 -26.82
CA PRO A 699 31.20 -13.46 -27.39
C PRO A 699 30.15 -12.82 -26.45
N GLY A 700 30.24 -11.50 -26.21
CA GLY A 700 29.34 -10.75 -25.32
C GLY A 700 29.79 -10.63 -23.86
N VAL A 701 30.82 -11.38 -23.45
CA VAL A 701 31.45 -11.26 -22.13
C VAL A 701 32.36 -10.03 -22.10
N LYS A 702 32.13 -9.08 -21.19
CA LYS A 702 32.97 -7.89 -21.01
C LYS A 702 33.75 -7.99 -19.71
N LEU A 703 35.05 -7.95 -19.76
CA LEU A 703 35.94 -8.02 -18.61
C LEU A 703 36.49 -6.63 -18.28
N VAL A 704 36.51 -6.29 -16.98
CA VAL A 704 37.08 -5.05 -16.49
C VAL A 704 38.01 -5.31 -15.32
N PRO A 705 39.08 -4.48 -15.15
CA PRO A 705 40.10 -4.69 -14.09
C PRO A 705 39.52 -4.72 -12.66
N ALA A 706 38.45 -3.95 -12.41
CA ALA A 706 37.79 -3.96 -11.12
C ALA A 706 37.12 -5.31 -10.82
N ALA A 707 36.47 -5.92 -11.81
CA ALA A 707 35.85 -7.24 -11.68
C ALA A 707 36.90 -8.33 -11.46
N LEU A 708 38.04 -8.24 -12.13
CA LEU A 708 39.16 -9.18 -11.93
C LEU A 708 39.69 -9.10 -10.50
N MET A 709 39.90 -7.88 -9.96
CA MET A 709 40.36 -7.72 -8.59
C MET A 709 39.36 -8.29 -7.59
N HIS A 710 38.09 -8.06 -7.84
CA HIS A 710 37.00 -8.56 -6.99
C HIS A 710 36.97 -10.09 -7.02
N ALA A 711 37.01 -10.70 -8.21
CA ALA A 711 37.01 -12.15 -8.39
C ALA A 711 38.21 -12.85 -7.72
N LEU A 712 39.42 -12.26 -7.78
CA LEU A 712 40.59 -12.77 -7.08
C LEU A 712 40.37 -12.78 -5.56
N LYS A 713 39.87 -11.71 -4.98
CA LYS A 713 39.56 -11.63 -3.55
C LYS A 713 38.47 -12.61 -3.14
N GLU A 714 37.42 -12.72 -3.94
CA GLU A 714 36.34 -13.68 -3.73
C GLU A 714 36.82 -15.14 -3.75
N ALA A 715 37.72 -15.47 -4.65
CA ALA A 715 38.36 -16.77 -4.70
C ALA A 715 39.40 -16.99 -3.56
N GLY A 716 39.49 -16.05 -2.61
CA GLY A 716 40.39 -16.15 -1.46
C GLY A 716 41.86 -15.81 -1.75
N TRP A 717 42.17 -15.26 -2.94
CA TRP A 717 43.52 -14.88 -3.28
C TRP A 717 44.03 -13.70 -2.46
N VAL A 718 45.29 -13.77 -2.03
CA VAL A 718 45.91 -12.76 -1.17
C VAL A 718 46.56 -11.67 -2.03
N ASP A 719 46.27 -10.41 -1.74
CA ASP A 719 46.90 -9.25 -2.35
C ASP A 719 48.32 -9.04 -1.75
N CYS A 720 49.32 -9.36 -2.52
CA CYS A 720 50.73 -9.22 -2.12
C CYS A 720 51.31 -7.85 -2.49
N GLY A 721 50.48 -6.92 -2.94
CA GLY A 721 50.82 -5.54 -3.26
C GLY A 721 51.33 -5.32 -4.67
N ARG A 722 52.02 -4.18 -4.87
CA ARG A 722 52.51 -3.74 -6.20
C ARG A 722 54.00 -3.77 -6.30
N LEU A 723 54.52 -4.17 -7.45
CA LEU A 723 55.89 -4.09 -7.77
C LEU A 723 56.14 -3.12 -8.94
N ALA A 724 57.20 -2.32 -8.85
CA ALA A 724 57.67 -1.51 -9.97
C ALA A 724 58.21 -2.41 -11.09
N SER A 725 57.74 -2.21 -12.32
CA SER A 725 58.31 -2.88 -13.49
C SER A 725 59.47 -2.05 -14.03
N ARG A 726 60.58 -2.71 -14.40
CA ARG A 726 61.70 -2.04 -15.10
C ARG A 726 61.41 -1.82 -16.59
N GLU A 727 60.44 -2.53 -17.14
CA GLU A 727 60.14 -2.54 -18.58
C GLU A 727 58.90 -1.75 -18.97
N HIS A 728 57.99 -1.44 -18.03
CA HIS A 728 56.78 -0.67 -18.29
C HIS A 728 56.52 0.37 -17.22
N SER A 729 55.98 1.52 -17.62
CA SER A 729 55.55 2.59 -16.73
C SER A 729 54.40 2.19 -15.76
N THR A 730 53.81 0.99 -15.94
CA THR A 730 52.68 0.47 -15.17
C THR A 730 53.15 -0.48 -14.07
N LYS A 731 52.71 -0.28 -12.83
CA LYS A 731 53.00 -1.19 -11.71
C LYS A 731 52.24 -2.52 -11.88
N LYS A 732 52.96 -3.66 -11.76
CA LYS A 732 52.34 -4.99 -11.72
C LYS A 732 51.69 -5.24 -10.36
N HIS A 733 50.46 -5.70 -10.34
CA HIS A 733 49.79 -6.23 -9.15
C HIS A 733 50.16 -7.71 -8.98
N ILE A 734 50.41 -8.11 -7.73
CA ILE A 734 50.67 -9.49 -7.38
C ILE A 734 49.54 -10.00 -6.49
N PHE A 735 48.87 -11.04 -6.94
CA PHE A 735 47.97 -11.84 -6.16
C PHE A 735 48.44 -13.28 -6.15
N CYS A 736 48.29 -13.96 -5.02
CA CYS A 736 48.63 -15.38 -4.92
C CYS A 736 47.51 -16.15 -4.20
N ALA A 737 47.44 -17.42 -4.50
CA ALA A 737 46.58 -18.35 -3.78
C ALA A 737 47.02 -18.45 -2.30
N PRO A 738 46.11 -18.71 -1.34
CA PRO A 738 46.38 -18.64 0.09
C PRO A 738 47.59 -19.44 0.55
N GLU A 739 47.79 -20.63 -0.04
CA GLU A 739 48.88 -21.51 0.29
C GLU A 739 50.27 -20.97 -0.10
N LEU A 740 50.33 -20.02 -1.02
CA LEU A 740 51.56 -19.38 -1.47
C LEU A 740 51.82 -18.02 -0.78
N ALA A 741 50.96 -17.60 0.11
CA ALA A 741 51.06 -16.29 0.77
C ALA A 741 52.27 -16.11 1.70
N THR A 742 52.95 -17.20 2.07
CA THR A 742 54.18 -17.23 2.88
C THR A 742 55.44 -16.98 2.07
N LEU A 743 55.36 -17.08 0.72
CA LEU A 743 56.49 -16.84 -0.16
C LEU A 743 56.86 -15.34 -0.21
N SER A 744 58.17 -15.10 -0.44
CA SER A 744 58.63 -13.74 -0.65
C SER A 744 58.08 -13.11 -1.95
N LYS A 745 57.95 -11.80 -2.01
CA LYS A 745 57.49 -11.08 -3.22
C LYS A 745 58.33 -11.39 -4.45
N SER A 746 59.65 -11.68 -4.28
CA SER A 746 60.55 -12.03 -5.37
C SER A 746 60.28 -13.41 -5.89
N GLU A 747 59.93 -14.38 -5.05
CA GLU A 747 59.54 -15.75 -5.45
C GLU A 747 58.17 -15.73 -6.15
N LEU A 748 57.18 -15.01 -5.59
CA LEU A 748 55.87 -14.85 -6.22
C LEU A 748 55.99 -14.21 -7.60
N ARG A 749 56.85 -13.19 -7.75
CA ARG A 749 57.13 -12.57 -9.04
C ARG A 749 57.67 -13.56 -10.05
N ARG A 750 58.66 -14.37 -9.66
CA ARG A 750 59.29 -15.38 -10.54
C ARG A 750 58.28 -16.44 -10.99
N LEU A 751 57.38 -16.87 -10.10
CA LEU A 751 56.29 -17.77 -10.43
C LEU A 751 55.31 -17.13 -11.42
N GLY A 752 54.86 -15.91 -11.17
CA GLY A 752 53.92 -15.19 -12.03
C GLY A 752 54.49 -14.74 -13.38
N GLU A 753 55.81 -14.53 -13.49
CA GLU A 753 56.47 -14.20 -14.77
C GLU A 753 56.64 -15.43 -15.69
N LYS A 754 56.67 -16.66 -15.15
CA LYS A 754 56.67 -17.90 -15.95
C LYS A 754 55.35 -18.13 -16.71
N VAL A 755 54.26 -17.59 -16.21
CA VAL A 755 52.94 -17.73 -16.84
C VAL A 755 52.68 -16.64 -17.89
N SER A 756 53.47 -15.57 -17.87
CA SER A 756 53.30 -14.39 -18.74
C SER A 756 54.12 -14.46 -20.04
N THR A 757 54.89 -15.50 -20.23
CA THR A 757 55.60 -15.85 -21.46
C THR A 757 54.93 -17.03 -22.17
#